data_25df79789532ce5389e14cc6c6963a41
#
_entry.id   25df79789532ce5389e14cc6c6963a41
#
_cell.length_a   1.000
_cell.length_b   1.000
_cell.length_c   1.000
_cell.angle_alpha   90.00
_cell.angle_beta   90.00
_cell.angle_gamma   90.00
#
_symmetry.space_group_name_H-M   'P 1'
#
loop_
_entity.id
_entity.type
_entity.pdbx_description
1 polymer ?
#
loop_
_entity_poly.entity_id
_entity_poly.type
_entity_poly.pdbx_seq_one_letter_code
_entity_poly.pdbx_strand_id
1 'polypeptide(L)'
;MYSDYFLDYASYVILERAVPHLNDGLKPVQRRILHAMDEIDDGRYNKVAGIVGNTMNYHPHGDMSISAAIVQLGQKDLLIDTQGNWGNTLTGDGAAAPRYIEARLTKFAREVAFNPKTTKWLPSYDGRRKEPDTLPMKFPLLLAQGVEGIAVGLACKVLPHNFNELVEASIAALRGESFTLLPDFPTGGIMDASEYRDGLRGGKVRVRARISVEKKGILRITEIPFGTTTGALMDSIVAAADKGKIKIAKIEDNTAAMADILIHLPAGADAETTRDALFAFSDCELTISPNACVITEGKPQFMGVTDILKRTAAQTKDLLKQELEIKLGELAEKWHFSSLEKIFIENRIYRDIEECETWEAVIAAIDKGLKPFKKILKREVTEDDIVRLTEIRIKRISKFDSFKADEEIRSLEEQIEENERNLKNLTKYAIRWYQELGKKYGKGRERKTEMASFDRVDRTQVIAATETLYLDAKNGFAGYGLKKDGEPLDKCSTLDDIISFTQDGKMRVMKVAEKVFVGQKPLRVALFRKDEELIYSMIYRDGKEGPYFAKRFTVGGVTRDKEYDLTKGRPGTRILYFAVHRTEEESAAQMLLVHLKPQLRMRNLIRPLHFAEFGVKGRSASGNLVTKHMVEKIVRAPKDYDPTLGA
;
A
#
# COMPACT_ATOMS: atom_id res chain seq x y z
N MET A 1 23.35 0.29 30.63
CA MET A 1 23.55 -1.10 30.19
C MET A 1 22.36 -1.63 29.37
N TYR A 2 21.13 -1.86 29.93
CA TYR A 2 19.99 -2.34 29.10
C TYR A 2 19.57 -1.36 28.00
N SER A 3 19.54 -0.05 28.25
CA SER A 3 19.14 0.96 27.26
C SER A 3 20.14 1.04 26.10
N ASP A 4 21.42 0.89 26.36
CA ASP A 4 22.48 1.01 25.36
C ASP A 4 22.45 -0.21 24.41
N TYR A 5 22.38 -1.43 24.97
CA TYR A 5 22.20 -2.64 24.16
C TYR A 5 20.91 -2.65 23.34
N PHE A 6 19.82 -2.10 23.89
CA PHE A 6 18.57 -2.00 23.16
C PHE A 6 18.68 -1.01 22.00
N LEU A 7 19.32 0.13 22.20
CA LEU A 7 19.55 1.14 21.16
C LEU A 7 20.46 0.59 20.05
N ASP A 8 21.54 -0.09 20.42
CA ASP A 8 22.45 -0.72 19.47
C ASP A 8 21.74 -1.79 18.62
N TYR A 9 20.95 -2.65 19.28
CA TYR A 9 20.16 -3.65 18.58
C TYR A 9 19.09 -3.03 17.68
N ALA A 10 18.36 -2.02 18.16
CA ALA A 10 17.35 -1.33 17.39
C ALA A 10 17.98 -0.63 16.16
N SER A 11 19.12 0.03 16.35
CA SER A 11 19.88 0.67 15.28
C SER A 11 20.34 -0.35 14.24
N TYR A 12 20.90 -1.49 14.69
CA TYR A 12 21.28 -2.59 13.80
C TYR A 12 20.11 -3.13 12.98
N VAL A 13 18.95 -3.37 13.62
CA VAL A 13 17.76 -3.87 12.90
C VAL A 13 17.25 -2.87 11.88
N ILE A 14 17.32 -1.57 12.15
CA ILE A 14 16.91 -0.52 11.24
C ILE A 14 17.87 -0.43 10.05
N LEU A 15 19.18 -0.28 10.32
CA LEU A 15 20.18 0.03 9.31
C LEU A 15 20.61 -1.19 8.50
N GLU A 16 20.74 -2.36 9.17
CA GLU A 16 21.39 -3.54 8.60
C GLU A 16 20.41 -4.69 8.26
N ARG A 17 19.09 -4.49 8.42
CA ARG A 17 18.14 -5.56 8.17
C ARG A 17 16.85 -5.14 7.48
N ALA A 18 16.11 -4.18 8.06
CA ALA A 18 14.69 -3.98 7.72
C ALA A 18 14.44 -2.90 6.67
N VAL A 19 15.24 -1.83 6.66
CA VAL A 19 15.02 -0.65 5.81
C VAL A 19 15.97 -0.69 4.61
N PRO A 20 15.48 -0.44 3.38
CA PRO A 20 16.31 -0.41 2.18
C PRO A 20 17.16 0.87 2.12
N HIS A 21 18.34 0.78 1.49
CA HIS A 21 19.15 1.95 1.21
C HIS A 21 18.61 2.72 0.00
N LEU A 22 18.65 4.06 0.05
CA LEU A 22 18.15 4.92 -1.04
C LEU A 22 18.89 4.66 -2.36
N ASN A 23 20.22 4.49 -2.32
CA ASN A 23 21.07 4.43 -3.50
C ASN A 23 20.82 3.21 -4.38
N ASP A 24 20.51 2.05 -3.81
CA ASP A 24 20.29 0.82 -4.58
C ASP A 24 18.90 0.21 -4.38
N GLY A 25 18.11 0.74 -3.43
CA GLY A 25 16.77 0.25 -3.14
C GLY A 25 16.74 -1.13 -2.47
N LEU A 26 17.86 -1.61 -1.95
CA LEU A 26 18.03 -2.96 -1.45
C LEU A 26 18.24 -2.98 0.07
N LYS A 27 17.75 -4.04 0.70
CA LYS A 27 18.17 -4.43 2.05
C LYS A 27 19.56 -5.07 1.99
N PRO A 28 20.36 -5.03 3.06
CA PRO A 28 21.70 -5.61 3.06
C PRO A 28 21.78 -7.08 2.59
N VAL A 29 20.85 -7.93 3.04
CA VAL A 29 20.79 -9.35 2.59
C VAL A 29 20.57 -9.45 1.08
N GLN A 30 19.71 -8.62 0.50
CA GLN A 30 19.43 -8.63 -0.94
C GLN A 30 20.63 -8.18 -1.76
N ARG A 31 21.33 -7.15 -1.30
CA ARG A 31 22.57 -6.66 -1.91
C ARG A 31 23.66 -7.72 -1.89
N ARG A 32 23.83 -8.40 -0.77
CA ARG A 32 24.81 -9.50 -0.60
C ARG A 32 24.48 -10.70 -1.47
N ILE A 33 23.21 -11.04 -1.65
CA ILE A 33 22.78 -12.09 -2.59
C ILE A 33 23.18 -11.71 -4.03
N LEU A 34 22.85 -10.51 -4.48
CA LEU A 34 23.16 -10.06 -5.83
C LEU A 34 24.68 -9.97 -6.06
N HIS A 35 25.45 -9.51 -5.07
CA HIS A 35 26.90 -9.51 -5.13
C HIS A 35 27.47 -10.93 -5.23
N ALA A 36 26.99 -11.86 -4.41
CA ALA A 36 27.40 -13.26 -4.47
C ALA A 36 27.03 -13.94 -5.79
N MET A 37 25.91 -13.53 -6.42
CA MET A 37 25.53 -14.00 -7.76
C MET A 37 26.45 -13.44 -8.83
N ASP A 38 26.85 -12.17 -8.74
CA ASP A 38 27.75 -11.53 -9.70
C ASP A 38 29.15 -12.18 -9.69
N GLU A 39 29.67 -12.55 -8.50
CA GLU A 39 30.95 -13.24 -8.38
C GLU A 39 31.01 -14.62 -9.09
N ILE A 40 29.90 -15.33 -9.13
CA ILE A 40 29.82 -16.66 -9.74
C ILE A 40 29.16 -16.65 -11.12
N ASP A 41 28.88 -15.45 -11.67
CA ASP A 41 28.14 -15.29 -12.90
C ASP A 41 28.94 -15.74 -14.14
N ASP A 42 28.61 -16.89 -14.66
CA ASP A 42 29.12 -17.43 -15.93
C ASP A 42 28.07 -17.41 -17.05
N GLY A 43 26.94 -16.74 -16.84
CA GLY A 43 25.79 -16.66 -17.77
C GLY A 43 24.83 -17.84 -17.68
N ARG A 44 25.17 -18.90 -16.94
CA ARG A 44 24.33 -20.09 -16.75
C ARG A 44 23.50 -19.99 -15.47
N TYR A 45 22.50 -20.85 -15.35
CA TYR A 45 21.76 -21.01 -14.11
C TYR A 45 22.60 -21.72 -13.04
N ASN A 46 22.61 -21.18 -11.85
CA ASN A 46 23.25 -21.73 -10.67
C ASN A 46 22.22 -22.23 -9.67
N LYS A 47 22.49 -23.35 -8.98
CA LYS A 47 21.63 -23.83 -7.89
C LYS A 47 21.53 -22.77 -6.80
N VAL A 48 20.30 -22.50 -6.34
CA VAL A 48 20.08 -21.54 -5.25
C VAL A 48 20.82 -21.92 -3.99
N ALA A 49 20.97 -23.21 -3.69
CA ALA A 49 21.80 -23.68 -2.57
C ALA A 49 23.28 -23.23 -2.67
N GLY A 50 23.85 -23.22 -3.88
CA GLY A 50 25.22 -22.71 -4.12
C GLY A 50 25.30 -21.18 -3.93
N ILE A 51 24.31 -20.44 -4.42
CA ILE A 51 24.21 -18.98 -4.24
C ILE A 51 24.09 -18.64 -2.76
N VAL A 52 23.24 -19.36 -2.01
CA VAL A 52 23.08 -19.19 -0.56
C VAL A 52 24.39 -19.43 0.16
N GLY A 53 25.11 -20.53 -0.17
CA GLY A 53 26.43 -20.84 0.40
C GLY A 53 27.46 -19.73 0.13
N ASN A 54 27.50 -19.17 -1.10
CA ASN A 54 28.38 -18.05 -1.40
C ASN A 54 27.99 -16.77 -0.65
N THR A 55 26.69 -16.50 -0.50
CA THR A 55 26.18 -15.33 0.24
C THR A 55 26.57 -15.35 1.72
N MET A 56 26.69 -16.53 2.33
CA MET A 56 27.11 -16.68 3.74
C MET A 56 28.51 -16.13 4.02
N ASN A 57 29.37 -15.95 2.99
CA ASN A 57 30.65 -15.26 3.14
C ASN A 57 30.50 -13.77 3.47
N TYR A 58 29.33 -13.19 3.22
CA TYR A 58 29.04 -11.78 3.40
C TYR A 58 27.95 -11.52 4.45
N HIS A 59 27.04 -12.49 4.64
CA HIS A 59 25.85 -12.32 5.50
C HIS A 59 25.96 -13.22 6.74
N PRO A 60 26.15 -12.62 7.95
CA PRO A 60 26.39 -13.37 9.19
C PRO A 60 25.11 -13.93 9.82
N HIS A 61 24.18 -14.45 8.99
CA HIS A 61 22.91 -15.04 9.43
C HIS A 61 22.66 -16.38 8.73
N GLY A 62 21.71 -17.17 9.27
CA GLY A 62 21.44 -18.51 8.78
C GLY A 62 20.94 -18.56 7.34
N ASP A 63 21.25 -19.67 6.67
CA ASP A 63 20.94 -20.00 5.28
C ASP A 63 19.46 -19.89 4.94
N MET A 64 18.56 -20.21 5.89
CA MET A 64 17.11 -20.08 5.69
C MET A 64 16.67 -18.64 5.42
N SER A 65 17.29 -17.65 6.10
CA SER A 65 16.96 -16.25 5.88
C SER A 65 17.41 -15.77 4.50
N ILE A 66 18.57 -16.24 4.02
CA ILE A 66 19.10 -15.96 2.68
C ILE A 66 18.22 -16.63 1.63
N SER A 67 17.84 -17.90 1.84
CA SER A 67 16.92 -18.64 0.96
C SER A 67 15.57 -17.93 0.80
N ALA A 68 14.99 -17.47 1.88
CA ALA A 68 13.73 -16.71 1.83
C ALA A 68 13.89 -15.38 1.06
N ALA A 69 15.02 -14.69 1.26
CA ALA A 69 15.27 -13.41 0.59
C ALA A 69 15.50 -13.59 -0.93
N ILE A 70 16.23 -14.63 -1.36
CA ILE A 70 16.46 -14.89 -2.79
C ILE A 70 15.16 -15.31 -3.49
N VAL A 71 14.29 -16.09 -2.82
CA VAL A 71 12.98 -16.45 -3.36
C VAL A 71 12.13 -15.17 -3.58
N GLN A 72 12.08 -14.28 -2.61
CA GLN A 72 11.37 -13.00 -2.76
C GLN A 72 11.93 -12.13 -3.91
N LEU A 73 13.26 -12.11 -4.10
CA LEU A 73 13.88 -11.39 -5.22
C LEU A 73 13.50 -12.03 -6.57
N GLY A 74 13.52 -13.36 -6.66
CA GLY A 74 13.17 -14.09 -7.88
C GLY A 74 11.69 -13.94 -8.25
N GLN A 75 10.79 -13.90 -7.26
CA GLN A 75 9.36 -13.69 -7.48
C GLN A 75 9.01 -12.29 -8.01
N LYS A 76 9.92 -11.31 -7.87
CA LYS A 76 9.74 -9.94 -8.40
C LYS A 76 10.13 -9.78 -9.87
N ASP A 77 10.64 -10.81 -10.52
CA ASP A 77 10.90 -10.93 -11.98
C ASP A 77 11.64 -9.73 -12.60
N LEU A 78 12.59 -9.11 -11.92
CA LEU A 78 13.33 -7.97 -12.46
C LEU A 78 14.85 -8.20 -12.48
N LEU A 79 15.42 -8.66 -11.37
CA LEU A 79 16.86 -8.80 -11.20
C LEU A 79 17.37 -10.23 -11.43
N ILE A 80 16.51 -11.22 -11.22
CA ILE A 80 16.86 -12.63 -11.20
C ILE A 80 15.98 -13.39 -12.18
N ASP A 81 16.59 -14.09 -13.16
CA ASP A 81 15.94 -15.13 -13.95
C ASP A 81 15.83 -16.40 -13.10
N THR A 82 14.68 -17.02 -13.09
CA THR A 82 14.36 -18.17 -12.23
C THR A 82 14.08 -19.41 -13.05
N GLN A 83 14.50 -20.60 -12.54
CA GLN A 83 14.17 -21.90 -13.12
C GLN A 83 13.75 -22.87 -12.00
N GLY A 84 12.70 -23.64 -12.25
CA GLY A 84 12.09 -24.54 -11.27
C GLY A 84 10.87 -23.94 -10.59
N ASN A 85 10.43 -24.53 -9.47
CA ASN A 85 9.26 -24.07 -8.71
C ASN A 85 9.67 -23.04 -7.66
N TRP A 86 9.43 -21.77 -7.95
CA TRP A 86 9.71 -20.63 -7.05
C TRP A 86 8.50 -20.22 -6.19
N GLY A 87 7.49 -21.09 -6.10
CA GLY A 87 6.23 -20.78 -5.43
C GLY A 87 5.28 -19.95 -6.30
N ASN A 88 4.15 -19.62 -5.74
CA ASN A 88 3.15 -18.80 -6.42
C ASN A 88 2.62 -17.73 -5.47
N THR A 89 2.86 -16.46 -5.80
CA THR A 89 2.42 -15.30 -4.98
C THR A 89 0.91 -15.10 -5.00
N LEU A 90 0.19 -15.64 -6.00
CA LEU A 90 -1.28 -15.60 -6.05
C LEU A 90 -1.91 -16.61 -5.11
N THR A 91 -1.44 -17.87 -5.11
CA THR A 91 -1.99 -18.93 -4.26
C THR A 91 -1.37 -18.96 -2.86
N GLY A 92 -0.16 -18.40 -2.72
CA GLY A 92 0.62 -18.46 -1.48
C GLY A 92 1.46 -19.73 -1.35
N ASP A 93 1.56 -20.53 -2.41
CA ASP A 93 2.38 -21.75 -2.41
C ASP A 93 3.86 -21.40 -2.24
N GLY A 94 4.53 -22.16 -1.39
CA GLY A 94 5.96 -22.01 -1.12
C GLY A 94 6.83 -22.47 -2.26
N ALA A 95 8.05 -21.91 -2.35
CA ALA A 95 9.07 -22.37 -3.28
C ALA A 95 9.60 -23.76 -2.91
N ALA A 96 10.08 -24.50 -3.90
CA ALA A 96 10.81 -25.75 -3.69
C ALA A 96 12.12 -25.50 -2.92
N ALA A 97 12.70 -26.55 -2.31
CA ALA A 97 13.94 -26.42 -1.59
C ALA A 97 15.09 -25.89 -2.49
N PRO A 98 16.04 -25.11 -1.93
CA PRO A 98 17.11 -24.44 -2.68
C PRO A 98 17.97 -25.33 -3.58
N ARG A 99 18.03 -26.62 -3.27
CA ARG A 99 18.76 -27.62 -4.07
C ARG A 99 18.08 -27.97 -5.40
N TYR A 100 16.78 -27.65 -5.55
CA TYR A 100 15.99 -27.99 -6.75
C TYR A 100 15.79 -26.80 -7.69
N ILE A 101 15.82 -25.58 -7.19
CA ILE A 101 15.61 -24.35 -7.94
C ILE A 101 16.93 -23.70 -8.34
N GLU A 102 16.91 -22.98 -9.44
CA GLU A 102 18.09 -22.36 -10.03
C GLU A 102 17.82 -20.89 -10.36
N ALA A 103 18.86 -20.08 -10.31
CA ALA A 103 18.81 -18.66 -10.59
C ALA A 103 20.06 -18.18 -11.34
N ARG A 104 19.89 -17.07 -12.08
CA ARG A 104 20.97 -16.26 -12.65
C ARG A 104 20.58 -14.80 -12.69
N LEU A 105 21.56 -13.92 -12.84
CA LEU A 105 21.29 -12.50 -13.03
C LEU A 105 20.64 -12.24 -14.40
N THR A 106 19.61 -11.38 -14.44
CA THR A 106 19.02 -10.91 -15.69
C THR A 106 19.98 -10.00 -16.45
N LYS A 107 19.77 -9.83 -17.76
CA LYS A 107 20.49 -8.82 -18.54
C LYS A 107 20.25 -7.41 -18.01
N PHE A 108 19.04 -7.13 -17.53
CA PHE A 108 18.69 -5.88 -16.89
C PHE A 108 19.53 -5.64 -15.63
N ALA A 109 19.62 -6.63 -14.73
CA ALA A 109 20.41 -6.52 -13.50
C ALA A 109 21.88 -6.19 -13.79
N ARG A 110 22.50 -6.89 -14.76
CA ARG A 110 23.89 -6.65 -15.17
C ARG A 110 24.11 -5.23 -15.72
N GLU A 111 23.14 -4.70 -16.46
CA GLU A 111 23.23 -3.37 -17.06
C GLU A 111 23.06 -2.24 -16.04
N VAL A 112 22.16 -2.41 -15.06
CA VAL A 112 21.78 -1.33 -14.14
C VAL A 112 22.44 -1.37 -12.77
N ALA A 113 22.90 -2.54 -12.30
CA ALA A 113 23.27 -2.72 -10.90
C ALA A 113 24.78 -2.89 -10.66
N PHE A 114 25.57 -3.25 -11.68
CA PHE A 114 26.96 -3.64 -11.50
C PHE A 114 27.91 -2.78 -12.31
N ASN A 115 28.89 -2.23 -11.64
CA ASN A 115 30.11 -1.64 -12.20
C ASN A 115 31.18 -1.59 -11.11
N PRO A 116 32.18 -2.50 -11.11
CA PRO A 116 33.22 -2.57 -10.08
C PRO A 116 34.02 -1.27 -9.92
N LYS A 117 34.12 -0.46 -11.00
CA LYS A 117 34.92 0.77 -11.00
C LYS A 117 34.21 1.96 -10.33
N THR A 118 32.89 1.93 -10.27
CA THR A 118 32.07 2.96 -9.58
C THR A 118 31.53 2.48 -8.23
N THR A 119 31.78 1.21 -7.86
CA THR A 119 31.35 0.63 -6.61
C THR A 119 32.31 1.02 -5.49
N LYS A 120 31.76 1.51 -4.38
CA LYS A 120 32.48 1.69 -3.12
C LYS A 120 32.51 0.36 -2.36
N TRP A 121 33.72 -0.14 -2.12
CA TRP A 121 33.95 -1.43 -1.49
C TRP A 121 34.20 -1.28 0.01
N LEU A 122 33.60 -2.14 0.81
CA LEU A 122 33.82 -2.30 2.24
C LEU A 122 34.39 -3.70 2.54
N PRO A 123 35.10 -3.91 3.67
CA PRO A 123 35.43 -5.24 4.12
C PRO A 123 34.15 -6.00 4.53
N SER A 124 34.09 -7.31 4.25
CA SER A 124 33.05 -8.19 4.77
C SER A 124 33.09 -8.26 6.31
N TYR A 125 32.05 -8.78 6.93
CA TYR A 125 31.95 -8.89 8.40
C TYR A 125 33.13 -9.62 9.07
N ASP A 126 33.78 -10.54 8.35
CA ASP A 126 34.97 -11.29 8.83
C ASP A 126 36.30 -10.69 8.33
N GLY A 127 36.25 -9.62 7.54
CA GLY A 127 37.42 -8.94 6.98
C GLY A 127 38.17 -9.70 5.87
N ARG A 128 37.69 -10.89 5.47
CA ARG A 128 38.39 -11.74 4.50
C ARG A 128 38.09 -11.38 3.05
N ARG A 129 36.94 -10.74 2.79
CA ARG A 129 36.48 -10.37 1.46
C ARG A 129 36.06 -8.91 1.42
N LYS A 130 35.67 -8.43 0.25
CA LYS A 130 35.11 -7.10 0.06
C LYS A 130 33.67 -7.24 -0.41
N GLU A 131 32.79 -6.43 0.15
CA GLU A 131 31.40 -6.32 -0.28
C GLU A 131 31.06 -4.88 -0.69
N PRO A 132 30.06 -4.64 -1.57
CA PRO A 132 29.68 -3.29 -1.93
C PRO A 132 28.95 -2.59 -0.76
N ASP A 133 29.31 -1.33 -0.49
CA ASP A 133 28.56 -0.46 0.43
C ASP A 133 27.11 -0.32 -0.07
N THR A 134 26.96 0.09 -1.33
CA THR A 134 25.73 0.02 -2.12
C THR A 134 26.08 -0.37 -3.55
N LEU A 135 25.17 -1.01 -4.26
CA LEU A 135 25.33 -1.24 -5.70
C LEU A 135 25.16 0.07 -6.47
N PRO A 136 25.93 0.32 -7.54
CA PRO A 136 25.79 1.51 -8.38
C PRO A 136 24.53 1.43 -9.26
N MET A 137 23.37 1.49 -8.64
CA MET A 137 22.07 1.27 -9.25
C MET A 137 21.66 2.45 -10.15
N LYS A 138 21.52 2.21 -11.44
CA LYS A 138 21.15 3.21 -12.45
C LYS A 138 19.68 3.11 -12.87
N PHE A 139 18.81 2.79 -11.91
CA PHE A 139 17.36 2.65 -12.08
C PHE A 139 16.67 2.78 -10.72
N PRO A 140 15.46 3.35 -10.61
CA PRO A 140 14.73 3.49 -9.34
C PRO A 140 14.13 2.16 -8.86
N LEU A 141 15.01 1.20 -8.54
CA LEU A 141 14.66 -0.18 -8.21
C LEU A 141 13.71 -0.28 -7.02
N LEU A 142 13.93 0.54 -5.97
CA LEU A 142 13.08 0.57 -4.78
C LEU A 142 11.61 0.78 -5.14
N LEU A 143 11.35 1.73 -6.04
CA LEU A 143 9.99 2.06 -6.46
C LEU A 143 9.41 0.99 -7.39
N ALA A 144 10.23 0.37 -8.24
CA ALA A 144 9.77 -0.69 -9.13
C ALA A 144 9.36 -1.95 -8.38
N GLN A 145 10.13 -2.35 -7.37
CA GLN A 145 9.90 -3.60 -6.65
C GLN A 145 9.03 -3.43 -5.41
N GLY A 146 8.96 -2.22 -4.86
CA GLY A 146 8.42 -2.01 -3.53
C GLY A 146 9.19 -2.76 -2.44
N VAL A 147 8.94 -2.40 -1.20
CA VAL A 147 9.56 -3.06 -0.04
C VAL A 147 8.64 -2.98 1.16
N GLU A 148 8.68 -4.01 1.99
CA GLU A 148 8.09 -4.01 3.31
C GLU A 148 9.14 -4.47 4.32
N GLY A 149 9.25 -3.74 5.44
CA GLY A 149 10.17 -4.06 6.51
C GLY A 149 9.66 -3.58 7.85
N ILE A 150 9.78 -4.42 8.87
CA ILE A 150 9.41 -4.12 10.24
C ILE A 150 10.69 -4.11 11.07
N ALA A 151 10.98 -2.97 11.68
CA ALA A 151 12.09 -2.77 12.59
C ALA A 151 11.58 -2.43 14.00
N VAL A 152 12.50 -2.20 14.92
CA VAL A 152 12.16 -1.78 16.29
C VAL A 152 11.71 -0.31 16.27
N GLY A 153 10.46 -0.06 16.58
CA GLY A 153 9.89 1.29 16.61
C GLY A 153 9.66 1.95 15.24
N LEU A 154 9.98 1.28 14.14
CA LEU A 154 9.88 1.78 12.78
C LEU A 154 9.37 0.69 11.83
N ALA A 155 8.47 1.06 10.94
CA ALA A 155 8.05 0.21 9.82
C ALA A 155 8.26 0.99 8.50
N CYS A 156 8.73 0.29 7.48
CA CYS A 156 8.87 0.78 6.12
C CYS A 156 7.91 0.02 5.21
N LYS A 157 7.14 0.73 4.39
CA LYS A 157 6.29 0.14 3.35
C LYS A 157 6.25 1.05 2.12
N VAL A 158 7.04 0.69 1.10
CA VAL A 158 7.03 1.33 -0.21
C VAL A 158 6.27 0.42 -1.16
N LEU A 159 5.23 0.95 -1.80
CA LEU A 159 4.43 0.19 -2.75
C LEU A 159 5.15 0.10 -4.11
N PRO A 160 4.95 -0.97 -4.89
CA PRO A 160 5.53 -1.08 -6.23
C PRO A 160 4.87 -0.14 -7.21
N HIS A 161 5.63 0.30 -8.23
CA HIS A 161 5.19 1.19 -9.30
C HIS A 161 5.53 0.60 -10.67
N ASN A 162 4.82 1.05 -11.68
CA ASN A 162 5.00 0.58 -13.05
C ASN A 162 6.39 0.91 -13.62
N PHE A 163 7.00 -0.06 -14.28
CA PHE A 163 8.35 0.09 -14.88
C PHE A 163 8.41 1.22 -15.91
N ASN A 164 7.47 1.28 -16.84
CA ASN A 164 7.46 2.27 -17.90
C ASN A 164 7.20 3.67 -17.36
N GLU A 165 6.27 3.80 -16.42
CA GLU A 165 5.99 5.08 -15.75
C GLU A 165 7.18 5.58 -14.93
N LEU A 166 7.96 4.68 -14.30
CA LEU A 166 9.19 5.05 -13.62
C LEU A 166 10.26 5.56 -14.58
N VAL A 167 10.38 4.97 -15.77
CA VAL A 167 11.29 5.47 -16.82
C VAL A 167 10.86 6.87 -17.26
N GLU A 168 9.58 7.07 -17.56
CA GLU A 168 9.03 8.37 -18.00
C GLU A 168 9.18 9.44 -16.91
N ALA A 169 8.84 9.10 -15.67
CA ALA A 169 8.98 10.01 -14.53
C ALA A 169 10.46 10.36 -14.23
N SER A 170 11.39 9.41 -14.43
CA SER A 170 12.83 9.69 -14.30
C SER A 170 13.32 10.67 -15.36
N ILE A 171 12.82 10.55 -16.59
CA ILE A 171 13.09 11.50 -17.69
C ILE A 171 12.52 12.87 -17.35
N ALA A 172 11.26 12.94 -16.87
CA ALA A 172 10.63 14.19 -16.46
C ALA A 172 11.41 14.86 -15.31
N ALA A 173 11.83 14.08 -14.29
CA ALA A 173 12.65 14.58 -13.20
C ALA A 173 13.97 15.18 -13.67
N LEU A 174 14.66 14.54 -14.64
CA LEU A 174 15.91 15.06 -15.22
C LEU A 174 15.71 16.32 -16.04
N ARG A 175 14.52 16.55 -16.58
CA ARG A 175 14.13 17.78 -17.28
C ARG A 175 13.65 18.89 -16.36
N GLY A 176 13.40 18.59 -15.07
CA GLY A 176 12.78 19.50 -14.12
C GLY A 176 11.27 19.66 -14.32
N GLU A 177 10.63 18.74 -15.02
CA GLU A 177 9.19 18.68 -15.27
C GLU A 177 8.46 18.05 -14.09
N SER A 178 7.19 18.39 -13.90
CA SER A 178 6.32 17.74 -12.90
C SER A 178 5.87 16.36 -13.39
N PHE A 179 5.75 15.44 -12.47
CA PHE A 179 5.23 14.09 -12.72
C PHE A 179 4.41 13.60 -11.53
N THR A 180 3.57 12.62 -11.75
CA THR A 180 2.81 11.93 -10.71
C THR A 180 3.06 10.43 -10.83
N LEU A 181 3.38 9.78 -9.72
CA LEU A 181 3.56 8.34 -9.64
C LEU A 181 2.52 7.75 -8.70
N LEU A 182 1.81 6.75 -9.19
CA LEU A 182 0.85 5.98 -8.40
C LEU A 182 1.25 4.50 -8.41
N PRO A 183 0.96 3.76 -7.33
CA PRO A 183 1.29 2.35 -7.26
C PRO A 183 0.72 1.54 -8.43
N ASP A 184 1.42 0.48 -8.80
CA ASP A 184 0.96 -0.52 -9.76
C ASP A 184 1.26 -1.90 -9.19
N PHE A 185 0.24 -2.73 -9.06
CA PHE A 185 0.36 -4.02 -8.39
C PHE A 185 0.47 -5.18 -9.37
N PRO A 186 1.37 -6.14 -9.14
CA PRO A 186 1.53 -7.29 -10.03
C PRO A 186 0.28 -8.16 -10.13
N THR A 187 -0.61 -8.12 -9.12
CA THR A 187 -1.88 -8.84 -9.07
C THR A 187 -3.01 -8.16 -9.83
N GLY A 188 -2.79 -6.94 -10.37
CA GLY A 188 -3.82 -6.14 -11.01
C GLY A 188 -4.82 -5.54 -10.00
N GLY A 189 -6.11 -5.66 -10.30
CA GLY A 189 -7.20 -5.13 -9.49
C GLY A 189 -7.53 -3.68 -9.84
N ILE A 190 -8.44 -3.10 -9.04
CA ILE A 190 -8.88 -1.71 -9.19
C ILE A 190 -8.42 -0.93 -7.96
N MET A 191 -7.84 0.26 -8.16
CA MET A 191 -7.24 1.04 -7.08
C MET A 191 -7.84 2.44 -6.98
N ASP A 192 -8.18 2.86 -5.77
CA ASP A 192 -8.43 4.24 -5.40
C ASP A 192 -7.23 4.78 -4.60
N ALA A 193 -6.50 5.68 -5.22
CA ALA A 193 -5.31 6.31 -4.67
C ALA A 193 -5.53 7.80 -4.30
N SER A 194 -6.79 8.24 -4.17
CA SER A 194 -7.11 9.64 -3.82
C SER A 194 -6.47 10.12 -2.51
N GLU A 195 -6.23 9.20 -1.57
CA GLU A 195 -5.59 9.48 -0.29
C GLU A 195 -4.13 8.98 -0.23
N TYR A 196 -3.45 8.71 -1.35
CA TYR A 196 -2.11 8.10 -1.38
C TYR A 196 -1.02 8.93 -0.69
N ARG A 197 -1.10 10.27 -0.78
CA ARG A 197 -0.16 11.21 -0.14
C ARG A 197 1.31 10.94 -0.49
N ASP A 198 1.60 10.64 -1.75
CA ASP A 198 2.96 10.37 -2.23
C ASP A 198 3.70 9.26 -1.45
N GLY A 199 2.97 8.28 -0.94
CA GLY A 199 3.55 7.17 -0.17
C GLY A 199 3.97 7.48 1.26
N LEU A 200 3.70 8.67 1.77
CA LEU A 200 4.04 9.09 3.12
C LEU A 200 3.08 8.49 4.17
N ARG A 201 3.54 8.48 5.42
CA ARG A 201 2.75 8.02 6.57
C ARG A 201 1.42 8.77 6.68
N GLY A 202 0.34 8.01 6.90
CA GLY A 202 -1.03 8.53 6.95
C GLY A 202 -1.71 8.55 5.58
N GLY A 203 -1.00 8.25 4.49
CA GLY A 203 -1.58 7.95 3.20
C GLY A 203 -2.31 6.60 3.22
N LYS A 204 -3.23 6.43 2.27
CA LYS A 204 -4.01 5.20 2.10
C LYS A 204 -4.25 4.94 0.62
N VAL A 205 -4.27 3.67 0.28
CA VAL A 205 -4.68 3.18 -1.03
C VAL A 205 -5.71 2.08 -0.80
N ARG A 206 -6.88 2.19 -1.43
CA ARG A 206 -7.88 1.12 -1.41
C ARG A 206 -7.75 0.31 -2.69
N VAL A 207 -7.70 -0.99 -2.56
CA VAL A 207 -7.56 -1.92 -3.70
C VAL A 207 -8.70 -2.91 -3.67
N ARG A 208 -9.41 -3.04 -4.78
CA ARG A 208 -10.52 -3.98 -4.99
C ARG A 208 -10.11 -5.10 -5.94
N ALA A 209 -10.63 -6.28 -5.67
CA ALA A 209 -10.65 -7.38 -6.62
C ALA A 209 -11.42 -6.97 -7.89
N ARG A 210 -11.01 -7.49 -9.04
CA ARG A 210 -11.81 -7.38 -10.25
C ARG A 210 -12.87 -8.48 -10.25
N ILE A 211 -14.12 -8.07 -10.05
CA ILE A 211 -15.27 -8.98 -9.97
C ILE A 211 -16.21 -8.69 -11.12
N SER A 212 -16.46 -9.67 -11.98
CA SER A 212 -17.44 -9.63 -13.05
C SER A 212 -18.68 -10.44 -12.71
N VAL A 213 -19.83 -9.96 -13.17
CA VAL A 213 -21.08 -10.71 -13.14
C VAL A 213 -21.13 -11.57 -14.41
N GLU A 214 -21.00 -12.87 -14.23
CA GLU A 214 -21.16 -13.84 -15.32
C GLU A 214 -22.67 -14.13 -15.58
N LYS A 215 -23.02 -15.26 -16.12
CA LYS A 215 -24.41 -15.68 -16.27
C LYS A 215 -25.15 -15.64 -14.93
N LYS A 216 -26.49 -15.53 -14.96
CA LYS A 216 -27.36 -15.40 -13.77
C LYS A 216 -26.88 -16.21 -12.58
N GLY A 217 -26.49 -15.51 -11.50
CA GLY A 217 -26.14 -16.10 -10.23
C GLY A 217 -24.69 -16.54 -10.05
N ILE A 218 -23.74 -16.09 -10.89
CA ILE A 218 -22.31 -16.35 -10.76
C ILE A 218 -21.53 -15.04 -10.78
N LEU A 219 -20.70 -14.82 -9.77
CA LEU A 219 -19.66 -13.80 -9.76
C LEU A 219 -18.31 -14.45 -10.00
N ARG A 220 -17.47 -13.83 -10.82
CA ARG A 220 -16.12 -14.30 -11.12
C ARG A 220 -15.09 -13.28 -10.70
N ILE A 221 -14.10 -13.71 -9.93
CA ILE A 221 -12.93 -12.90 -9.54
C ILE A 221 -11.77 -13.29 -10.42
N THR A 222 -11.23 -12.35 -11.21
CA THR A 222 -10.11 -12.56 -12.13
C THR A 222 -8.82 -11.90 -11.67
N GLU A 223 -8.89 -10.93 -10.77
CA GLU A 223 -7.75 -10.26 -10.16
C GLU A 223 -8.04 -10.05 -8.67
N ILE A 224 -7.03 -10.28 -7.83
CA ILE A 224 -7.15 -10.16 -6.37
C ILE A 224 -6.44 -8.90 -5.87
N PRO A 225 -6.85 -8.32 -4.74
CA PRO A 225 -6.16 -7.19 -4.14
C PRO A 225 -4.72 -7.54 -3.78
N PHE A 226 -3.81 -6.59 -3.95
CA PHE A 226 -2.42 -6.75 -3.55
C PHE A 226 -2.30 -6.96 -2.03
N GLY A 227 -1.53 -7.96 -1.63
CA GLY A 227 -1.26 -8.28 -0.22
C GLY A 227 -2.13 -9.41 0.36
N THR A 228 -2.97 -10.05 -0.48
CA THR A 228 -3.69 -11.28 -0.13
C THR A 228 -3.37 -12.41 -1.12
N THR A 229 -3.81 -13.62 -0.80
CA THR A 229 -3.75 -14.79 -1.69
C THR A 229 -5.16 -15.27 -2.01
N THR A 230 -5.31 -16.11 -3.05
CA THR A 230 -6.62 -16.68 -3.42
C THR A 230 -7.23 -17.46 -2.27
N GLY A 231 -6.42 -18.26 -1.55
CA GLY A 231 -6.87 -19.01 -0.37
C GLY A 231 -7.36 -18.10 0.75
N ALA A 232 -6.55 -17.10 1.14
CA ALA A 232 -6.94 -16.15 2.20
C ALA A 232 -8.18 -15.33 1.82
N LEU A 233 -8.29 -14.94 0.54
CA LEU A 233 -9.47 -14.24 0.04
C LEU A 233 -10.73 -15.09 0.14
N MET A 234 -10.67 -16.37 -0.28
CA MET A 234 -11.79 -17.30 -0.15
C MET A 234 -12.18 -17.54 1.30
N ASP A 235 -11.20 -17.73 2.20
CA ASP A 235 -11.46 -17.89 3.63
C ASP A 235 -12.17 -16.67 4.21
N SER A 236 -11.78 -15.47 3.80
CA SER A 236 -12.43 -14.22 4.22
C SER A 236 -13.89 -14.13 3.75
N ILE A 237 -14.16 -14.58 2.51
CA ILE A 237 -15.51 -14.63 1.92
C ILE A 237 -16.38 -15.64 2.67
N VAL A 238 -15.87 -16.85 2.92
CA VAL A 238 -16.58 -17.90 3.68
C VAL A 238 -16.86 -17.39 5.10
N ALA A 239 -15.88 -16.81 5.78
CA ALA A 239 -16.07 -16.26 7.12
C ALA A 239 -17.12 -15.14 7.17
N ALA A 240 -17.25 -14.34 6.10
CA ALA A 240 -18.29 -13.33 6.00
C ALA A 240 -19.68 -13.96 5.72
N ALA A 241 -19.73 -15.06 4.96
CA ALA A 241 -20.95 -15.81 4.70
C ALA A 241 -21.46 -16.52 5.96
N ASP A 242 -20.58 -17.18 6.72
CA ASP A 242 -20.91 -17.85 7.99
C ASP A 242 -21.47 -16.86 9.03
N LYS A 243 -20.97 -15.61 9.00
CA LYS A 243 -21.51 -14.51 9.83
C LYS A 243 -22.82 -13.91 9.28
N GLY A 244 -23.39 -14.47 8.21
CA GLY A 244 -24.64 -14.00 7.60
C GLY A 244 -24.53 -12.62 6.91
N LYS A 245 -23.32 -12.13 6.63
CA LYS A 245 -23.12 -10.82 5.98
C LYS A 245 -23.23 -10.88 4.46
N ILE A 246 -22.90 -12.03 3.88
CA ILE A 246 -22.95 -12.30 2.43
C ILE A 246 -23.71 -13.59 2.22
N LYS A 247 -24.47 -13.71 1.14
CA LYS A 247 -25.17 -14.94 0.76
C LYS A 247 -24.46 -15.56 -0.44
N ILE A 248 -23.81 -16.69 -0.20
CA ILE A 248 -23.19 -17.51 -1.26
C ILE A 248 -23.73 -18.94 -1.15
N ALA A 249 -23.85 -19.64 -2.27
CA ALA A 249 -24.21 -21.07 -2.30
C ALA A 249 -22.96 -21.95 -2.36
N LYS A 250 -21.95 -21.56 -3.16
CA LYS A 250 -20.72 -22.30 -3.37
C LYS A 250 -19.62 -21.35 -3.81
N ILE A 251 -18.36 -21.66 -3.48
CA ILE A 251 -17.16 -21.01 -4.01
C ILE A 251 -16.24 -22.07 -4.63
N GLU A 252 -15.65 -21.77 -5.77
CA GLU A 252 -14.74 -22.66 -6.51
C GLU A 252 -13.47 -21.88 -6.87
N ASP A 253 -12.32 -22.53 -6.69
CA ASP A 253 -11.01 -21.99 -7.11
C ASP A 253 -10.52 -22.74 -8.32
N ASN A 254 -10.42 -22.03 -9.45
CA ASN A 254 -9.87 -22.51 -10.70
C ASN A 254 -8.53 -21.82 -11.04
N THR A 255 -7.92 -21.18 -10.03
CA THR A 255 -6.69 -20.40 -10.20
C THR A 255 -5.56 -21.26 -10.75
N ALA A 256 -4.91 -20.77 -11.82
CA ALA A 256 -3.73 -21.34 -12.43
C ALA A 256 -2.65 -20.26 -12.60
N ALA A 257 -2.37 -19.81 -13.82
CA ALA A 257 -1.46 -18.70 -14.07
C ALA A 257 -2.06 -17.32 -13.68
N MET A 258 -3.39 -17.25 -13.67
CA MET A 258 -4.15 -16.06 -13.25
C MET A 258 -5.19 -16.47 -12.21
N ALA A 259 -5.60 -15.55 -11.37
CA ALA A 259 -6.69 -15.78 -10.42
C ALA A 259 -7.99 -16.07 -11.18
N ASP A 260 -8.72 -17.09 -10.74
CA ASP A 260 -10.01 -17.48 -11.29
C ASP A 260 -10.88 -18.13 -10.20
N ILE A 261 -11.65 -17.31 -9.48
CA ILE A 261 -12.51 -17.76 -8.40
C ILE A 261 -13.97 -17.53 -8.81
N LEU A 262 -14.77 -18.58 -8.77
CA LEU A 262 -16.21 -18.53 -9.06
C LEU A 262 -17.01 -18.57 -7.74
N ILE A 263 -17.94 -17.62 -7.60
CA ILE A 263 -18.85 -17.52 -6.48
C ILE A 263 -20.26 -17.74 -7.00
N HIS A 264 -20.87 -18.87 -6.63
CA HIS A 264 -22.26 -19.20 -6.98
C HIS A 264 -23.20 -18.57 -5.96
N LEU A 265 -24.17 -17.84 -6.43
CA LEU A 265 -25.18 -17.18 -5.61
C LEU A 265 -26.42 -18.08 -5.44
N PRO A 266 -27.10 -18.04 -4.30
CA PRO A 266 -28.38 -18.72 -4.13
C PRO A 266 -29.47 -18.10 -5.03
N ALA A 267 -30.52 -18.89 -5.33
CA ALA A 267 -31.63 -18.43 -6.15
C ALA A 267 -32.26 -17.15 -5.57
N GLY A 268 -32.45 -16.15 -6.41
CA GLY A 268 -33.05 -14.86 -6.03
C GLY A 268 -32.10 -13.86 -5.37
N ALA A 269 -30.82 -14.17 -5.23
CA ALA A 269 -29.83 -13.19 -4.78
C ALA A 269 -29.50 -12.21 -5.91
N ASP A 270 -29.42 -10.92 -5.58
CA ASP A 270 -28.97 -9.89 -6.51
C ASP A 270 -27.44 -9.87 -6.59
N ALA A 271 -26.92 -9.97 -7.81
CA ALA A 271 -25.48 -10.08 -8.06
C ALA A 271 -24.71 -8.78 -7.74
N GLU A 272 -25.30 -7.61 -8.07
CA GLU A 272 -24.68 -6.31 -7.81
C GLU A 272 -24.60 -6.03 -6.30
N THR A 273 -25.71 -6.22 -5.59
CA THR A 273 -25.72 -6.09 -4.11
C THR A 273 -24.75 -7.06 -3.45
N THR A 274 -24.64 -8.30 -3.97
CA THR A 274 -23.69 -9.27 -3.42
C THR A 274 -22.24 -8.90 -3.71
N ARG A 275 -21.93 -8.36 -4.90
CA ARG A 275 -20.61 -7.84 -5.23
C ARG A 275 -20.23 -6.71 -4.26
N ASP A 276 -21.10 -5.78 -3.99
CA ASP A 276 -20.86 -4.69 -3.05
C ASP A 276 -20.71 -5.18 -1.61
N ALA A 277 -21.44 -6.25 -1.23
CA ALA A 277 -21.25 -6.93 0.04
C ALA A 277 -19.88 -7.59 0.15
N LEU A 278 -19.37 -8.19 -0.93
CA LEU A 278 -18.01 -8.74 -0.98
C LEU A 278 -16.96 -7.64 -0.69
N PHE A 279 -17.07 -6.46 -1.29
CA PHE A 279 -16.18 -5.35 -0.99
C PHE A 279 -16.30 -4.85 0.45
N ALA A 280 -17.52 -4.85 1.01
CA ALA A 280 -17.76 -4.33 2.35
C ALA A 280 -17.33 -5.26 3.49
N PHE A 281 -17.35 -6.59 3.28
CA PHE A 281 -17.25 -7.59 4.36
C PHE A 281 -16.20 -8.67 4.15
N SER A 282 -15.47 -8.65 3.06
CA SER A 282 -14.38 -9.60 2.81
C SER A 282 -13.12 -8.86 2.35
N ASP A 283 -12.04 -9.61 2.12
CA ASP A 283 -10.77 -9.08 1.61
C ASP A 283 -10.82 -8.77 0.10
N CYS A 284 -12.02 -8.77 -0.52
CA CYS A 284 -12.23 -8.26 -1.87
C CYS A 284 -11.94 -6.74 -1.99
N GLU A 285 -11.98 -6.00 -0.88
CA GLU A 285 -11.43 -4.65 -0.76
C GLU A 285 -10.46 -4.60 0.41
N LEU A 286 -9.21 -4.21 0.13
CA LEU A 286 -8.18 -3.99 1.14
C LEU A 286 -7.73 -2.53 1.17
N THR A 287 -7.43 -2.04 2.37
CA THR A 287 -6.80 -0.72 2.54
C THR A 287 -5.33 -0.91 2.89
N ILE A 288 -4.45 -0.37 2.06
CA ILE A 288 -3.01 -0.43 2.25
C ILE A 288 -2.53 0.95 2.69
N SER A 289 -1.79 0.99 3.80
CA SER A 289 -1.19 2.23 4.31
C SER A 289 0.31 2.24 3.99
N PRO A 290 0.79 3.08 3.06
CA PRO A 290 2.20 3.23 2.79
C PRO A 290 2.90 3.95 3.96
N ASN A 291 4.21 3.76 4.04
CA ASN A 291 5.09 4.46 4.97
C ASN A 291 6.51 4.41 4.38
N ALA A 292 6.77 5.22 3.37
CA ALA A 292 8.05 5.21 2.68
C ALA A 292 9.17 5.71 3.58
N CYS A 293 10.14 4.84 3.83
CA CYS A 293 11.32 5.09 4.64
C CYS A 293 12.54 4.45 3.96
N VAL A 294 13.65 5.15 3.93
CA VAL A 294 14.91 4.71 3.32
C VAL A 294 16.10 5.05 4.21
N ILE A 295 17.19 4.30 4.09
CA ILE A 295 18.46 4.67 4.68
C ILE A 295 19.19 5.59 3.70
N THR A 296 19.60 6.75 4.20
CA THR A 296 20.48 7.68 3.50
C THR A 296 21.39 8.36 4.52
N GLU A 297 22.67 8.55 4.17
CA GLU A 297 23.68 9.14 5.09
C GLU A 297 23.74 8.45 6.47
N GLY A 298 23.58 7.12 6.48
CA GLY A 298 23.60 6.31 7.71
C GLY A 298 22.41 6.48 8.65
N LYS A 299 21.30 7.09 8.17
CA LYS A 299 20.09 7.35 8.99
C LYS A 299 18.81 6.98 8.24
N PRO A 300 17.76 6.50 8.95
CA PRO A 300 16.45 6.32 8.36
C PRO A 300 15.80 7.69 8.11
N GLN A 301 15.27 7.89 6.90
CA GLN A 301 14.54 9.08 6.51
C GLN A 301 13.20 8.70 5.89
N PHE A 302 12.12 9.34 6.36
CA PHE A 302 10.82 9.25 5.73
C PHE A 302 10.79 10.21 4.55
N MET A 303 10.49 9.68 3.36
CA MET A 303 10.62 10.42 2.12
C MET A 303 9.50 10.02 1.16
N GLY A 304 8.86 11.01 0.50
CA GLY A 304 7.86 10.74 -0.52
C GLY A 304 8.43 10.04 -1.75
N VAL A 305 7.57 9.33 -2.47
CA VAL A 305 7.93 8.62 -3.72
C VAL A 305 8.52 9.57 -4.75
N THR A 306 7.97 10.77 -4.87
CA THR A 306 8.47 11.83 -5.75
C THR A 306 9.92 12.21 -5.43
N ASP A 307 10.25 12.37 -4.16
CA ASP A 307 11.62 12.74 -3.74
C ASP A 307 12.59 11.56 -3.89
N ILE A 308 12.15 10.34 -3.59
CA ILE A 308 12.94 9.12 -3.86
C ILE A 308 13.30 9.06 -5.34
N LEU A 309 12.33 9.24 -6.24
CA LEU A 309 12.59 9.20 -7.68
C LEU A 309 13.55 10.30 -8.13
N LYS A 310 13.35 11.54 -7.68
CA LYS A 310 14.24 12.66 -8.04
C LYS A 310 15.68 12.38 -7.62
N ARG A 311 15.89 11.85 -6.40
CA ARG A 311 17.23 11.52 -5.89
C ARG A 311 17.84 10.36 -6.66
N THR A 312 17.08 9.29 -6.95
CA THR A 312 17.61 8.16 -7.73
C THR A 312 17.89 8.52 -9.19
N ALA A 313 17.11 9.40 -9.81
CA ALA A 313 17.38 9.91 -11.14
C ALA A 313 18.65 10.80 -11.18
N ALA A 314 18.85 11.65 -10.17
CA ALA A 314 20.07 12.44 -10.01
C ALA A 314 21.30 11.54 -9.81
N GLN A 315 21.19 10.54 -8.92
CA GLN A 315 22.24 9.55 -8.68
C GLN A 315 22.59 8.77 -9.97
N THR A 316 21.59 8.34 -10.75
CA THR A 316 21.82 7.70 -12.05
C THR A 316 22.66 8.59 -12.98
N LYS A 317 22.33 9.88 -13.05
CA LYS A 317 23.11 10.85 -13.84
C LYS A 317 24.55 10.97 -13.33
N ASP A 318 24.77 10.98 -12.01
CA ASP A 318 26.10 11.07 -11.42
C ASP A 318 26.91 9.78 -11.64
N LEU A 319 26.29 8.60 -11.56
CA LEU A 319 26.93 7.33 -11.88
C LEU A 319 27.33 7.27 -13.38
N LEU A 320 26.44 7.68 -14.25
CA LEU A 320 26.76 7.77 -15.69
C LEU A 320 27.89 8.75 -15.98
N LYS A 321 27.97 9.86 -15.25
CA LYS A 321 29.10 10.79 -15.32
C LYS A 321 30.41 10.10 -14.93
N GLN A 322 30.45 9.43 -13.79
CA GLN A 322 31.63 8.69 -13.32
C GLN A 322 32.06 7.62 -14.32
N GLU A 323 31.11 6.86 -14.90
CA GLU A 323 31.41 5.87 -15.94
C GLU A 323 32.04 6.50 -17.17
N LEU A 324 31.54 7.64 -17.62
CA LEU A 324 32.11 8.37 -18.77
C LEU A 324 33.49 8.94 -18.45
N GLU A 325 33.72 9.47 -17.25
CA GLU A 325 35.03 10.00 -16.80
C GLU A 325 36.07 8.88 -16.74
N ILE A 326 35.73 7.73 -16.17
CA ILE A 326 36.60 6.54 -16.12
C ILE A 326 36.92 6.09 -17.55
N LYS A 327 35.90 5.94 -18.40
CA LYS A 327 36.06 5.50 -19.77
C LYS A 327 36.92 6.48 -20.58
N LEU A 328 36.75 7.78 -20.37
CA LEU A 328 37.57 8.81 -21.01
C LEU A 328 39.05 8.68 -20.62
N GLY A 329 39.33 8.47 -19.32
CA GLY A 329 40.68 8.20 -18.82
C GLY A 329 41.32 6.97 -19.49
N GLU A 330 40.57 5.85 -19.55
CA GLU A 330 41.03 4.61 -20.18
C GLU A 330 41.26 4.75 -21.68
N LEU A 331 40.38 5.47 -22.38
CA LEU A 331 40.57 5.76 -23.82
C LEU A 331 41.76 6.69 -24.08
N ALA A 332 41.96 7.69 -23.21
CA ALA A 332 43.08 8.58 -23.30
C ALA A 332 44.43 7.87 -23.09
N GLU A 333 44.49 6.97 -22.08
CA GLU A 333 45.67 6.11 -21.84
C GLU A 333 45.95 5.18 -23.02
N LYS A 334 44.89 4.53 -23.53
CA LYS A 334 45.03 3.66 -24.69
C LYS A 334 45.49 4.40 -25.95
N TRP A 335 44.91 5.56 -26.20
CA TRP A 335 45.31 6.44 -27.29
C TRP A 335 46.79 6.89 -27.15
N HIS A 336 47.19 7.30 -25.95
CA HIS A 336 48.55 7.74 -25.65
C HIS A 336 49.56 6.63 -25.94
N PHE A 337 49.32 5.43 -25.42
CA PHE A 337 50.21 4.29 -25.62
C PHE A 337 50.25 3.81 -27.09
N SER A 338 49.11 3.75 -27.76
CA SER A 338 49.05 3.40 -29.20
C SER A 338 49.80 4.42 -30.07
N SER A 339 49.73 5.71 -29.72
CA SER A 339 50.49 6.78 -30.41
C SER A 339 52.01 6.65 -30.14
N LEU A 340 52.40 6.38 -28.90
CA LEU A 340 53.82 6.13 -28.53
C LEU A 340 54.38 4.91 -29.24
N GLU A 341 53.62 3.80 -29.27
CA GLU A 341 54.03 2.55 -29.96
C GLU A 341 54.23 2.82 -31.46
N LYS A 342 53.31 3.57 -32.10
CA LYS A 342 53.44 3.96 -33.50
C LYS A 342 54.74 4.77 -33.73
N ILE A 343 54.94 5.83 -32.95
CA ILE A 343 56.12 6.69 -33.04
C ILE A 343 57.40 5.87 -32.84
N PHE A 344 57.46 5.01 -31.81
CA PHE A 344 58.62 4.19 -31.47
C PHE A 344 58.99 3.23 -32.59
N ILE A 345 58.00 2.61 -33.29
CA ILE A 345 58.25 1.63 -34.34
C ILE A 345 58.55 2.33 -35.69
N GLU A 346 57.72 3.31 -36.10
CA GLU A 346 57.90 4.01 -37.40
C GLU A 346 59.22 4.76 -37.49
N ASN A 347 59.60 5.43 -36.40
CA ASN A 347 60.85 6.18 -36.34
C ASN A 347 62.05 5.32 -35.94
N ARG A 348 61.83 3.98 -35.79
CA ARG A 348 62.86 2.97 -35.46
C ARG A 348 63.62 3.29 -34.17
N ILE A 349 63.04 3.97 -33.20
CA ILE A 349 63.66 4.35 -31.93
C ILE A 349 64.16 3.10 -31.17
N TYR A 350 63.53 1.95 -31.42
CA TYR A 350 63.99 0.65 -30.86
C TYR A 350 65.41 0.28 -31.33
N ARG A 351 66.01 0.91 -32.34
CA ARG A 351 67.40 0.66 -32.74
C ARG A 351 68.39 1.47 -31.91
N ASP A 352 67.97 2.57 -31.35
CA ASP A 352 68.81 3.45 -30.55
C ASP A 352 69.26 2.79 -29.22
N ILE A 353 68.59 1.65 -28.85
CA ILE A 353 68.91 0.88 -27.64
C ILE A 353 69.86 -0.29 -27.89
N GLU A 354 70.17 -0.63 -29.16
CA GLU A 354 71.02 -1.79 -29.52
C GLU A 354 72.46 -1.69 -28.94
N GLU A 355 72.97 -0.47 -28.76
CA GLU A 355 74.32 -0.18 -28.26
C GLU A 355 74.33 0.24 -26.78
N CYS A 356 73.19 0.21 -26.07
CA CYS A 356 73.09 0.63 -24.67
C CYS A 356 73.52 -0.52 -23.75
N GLU A 357 74.52 -0.24 -22.90
CA GLU A 357 75.06 -1.24 -21.95
C GLU A 357 74.32 -1.25 -20.60
N THR A 358 73.59 -0.18 -20.25
CA THR A 358 72.86 -0.06 -18.98
C THR A 358 71.37 0.26 -19.20
N TRP A 359 70.54 -0.09 -18.21
CA TRP A 359 69.09 0.17 -18.26
C TRP A 359 68.79 1.65 -18.29
N GLU A 360 69.53 2.46 -17.54
CA GLU A 360 69.40 3.91 -17.53
C GLU A 360 69.72 4.52 -18.91
N ALA A 361 70.73 3.97 -19.63
CA ALA A 361 71.06 4.38 -20.98
C ALA A 361 69.96 4.04 -21.98
N VAL A 362 69.27 2.88 -21.82
CA VAL A 362 68.12 2.49 -22.65
C VAL A 362 66.97 3.46 -22.46
N ILE A 363 66.63 3.81 -21.20
CA ILE A 363 65.54 4.77 -20.92
C ILE A 363 65.88 6.13 -21.51
N ALA A 364 67.11 6.64 -21.32
CA ALA A 364 67.54 7.94 -21.85
C ALA A 364 67.55 7.98 -23.38
N ALA A 365 67.96 6.88 -24.06
CA ALA A 365 67.96 6.78 -25.50
C ALA A 365 66.53 6.85 -26.07
N ILE A 366 65.57 6.12 -25.47
CA ILE A 366 64.17 6.16 -25.89
C ILE A 366 63.57 7.55 -25.62
N ASP A 367 63.79 8.15 -24.44
CA ASP A 367 63.30 9.49 -24.13
C ASP A 367 63.80 10.53 -25.11
N LYS A 368 65.08 10.44 -25.46
CA LYS A 368 65.69 11.32 -26.49
C LYS A 368 65.07 11.12 -27.86
N GLY A 369 64.82 9.86 -28.27
CA GLY A 369 64.19 9.53 -29.54
C GLY A 369 62.74 10.04 -29.62
N LEU A 370 62.03 10.01 -28.51
CA LEU A 370 60.63 10.52 -28.41
C LEU A 370 60.53 12.05 -28.33
N LYS A 371 61.62 12.76 -27.97
CA LYS A 371 61.62 14.19 -27.70
C LYS A 371 61.01 15.05 -28.83
N PRO A 372 61.22 14.79 -30.13
CA PRO A 372 60.61 15.57 -31.23
C PRO A 372 59.08 15.42 -31.28
N PHE A 373 58.57 14.30 -30.78
CA PHE A 373 57.17 13.91 -30.90
C PHE A 373 56.33 14.22 -29.65
N LYS A 374 56.97 14.62 -28.50
CA LYS A 374 56.24 14.93 -27.26
C LYS A 374 55.14 15.99 -27.42
N LYS A 375 55.25 16.92 -28.38
CA LYS A 375 54.26 17.95 -28.64
C LYS A 375 52.96 17.43 -29.27
N ILE A 376 52.98 16.23 -29.88
CA ILE A 376 51.82 15.63 -30.54
C ILE A 376 50.98 14.86 -29.51
N LEU A 377 51.58 14.48 -28.37
CA LEU A 377 50.98 13.70 -27.34
C LEU A 377 50.12 14.54 -26.40
N LYS A 378 49.02 13.99 -25.90
CA LYS A 378 48.06 14.69 -25.03
C LYS A 378 48.52 14.84 -23.57
N ARG A 379 49.49 14.02 -23.12
CA ARG A 379 50.15 14.12 -21.82
C ARG A 379 51.67 13.90 -21.94
N GLU A 380 52.38 14.22 -20.87
CA GLU A 380 53.83 13.97 -20.82
C GLU A 380 54.12 12.44 -20.80
N VAL A 381 55.26 12.09 -21.41
CA VAL A 381 55.76 10.71 -21.43
C VAL A 381 56.44 10.45 -20.11
N THR A 382 55.98 9.40 -19.42
CA THR A 382 56.54 8.95 -18.15
C THR A 382 57.61 7.87 -18.36
N GLU A 383 58.40 7.60 -17.33
CA GLU A 383 59.36 6.49 -17.34
C GLU A 383 58.65 5.13 -17.52
N ASP A 384 57.45 4.95 -16.89
CA ASP A 384 56.64 3.76 -17.06
C ASP A 384 56.19 3.57 -18.51
N ASP A 385 55.87 4.62 -19.24
CA ASP A 385 55.56 4.55 -20.67
C ASP A 385 56.75 4.04 -21.47
N ILE A 386 57.95 4.50 -21.14
CA ILE A 386 59.20 4.07 -21.79
C ILE A 386 59.47 2.59 -21.48
N VAL A 387 59.34 2.20 -20.23
CA VAL A 387 59.46 0.77 -19.81
C VAL A 387 58.52 -0.10 -20.61
N ARG A 388 57.27 0.26 -20.72
CA ARG A 388 56.25 -0.48 -21.53
C ARG A 388 56.63 -0.55 -23.02
N LEU A 389 57.30 0.45 -23.59
CA LEU A 389 57.79 0.39 -24.98
C LEU A 389 58.88 -0.66 -25.16
N THR A 390 59.72 -0.89 -24.14
CA THR A 390 60.76 -1.93 -24.19
C THR A 390 60.20 -3.35 -24.12
N GLU A 391 58.98 -3.52 -23.58
CA GLU A 391 58.28 -4.80 -23.50
C GLU A 391 57.56 -5.22 -24.77
N ILE A 392 57.61 -4.36 -25.83
CA ILE A 392 57.00 -4.67 -27.11
C ILE A 392 57.71 -5.86 -27.77
N ARG A 393 56.94 -6.89 -28.10
CA ARG A 393 57.51 -8.10 -28.74
C ARG A 393 58.02 -7.82 -30.14
N ILE A 394 59.18 -8.37 -30.47
CA ILE A 394 59.84 -8.24 -31.79
C ILE A 394 58.87 -8.61 -32.95
N LYS A 395 58.01 -9.63 -32.73
CA LYS A 395 56.97 -10.01 -33.70
C LYS A 395 56.00 -8.86 -34.02
N ARG A 396 55.75 -7.94 -33.05
CA ARG A 396 54.85 -6.78 -33.27
C ARG A 396 55.58 -5.70 -34.07
N ILE A 397 56.85 -5.53 -33.82
CA ILE A 397 57.70 -4.60 -34.61
C ILE A 397 57.84 -5.09 -36.06
N SER A 398 58.11 -6.35 -36.29
CA SER A 398 58.31 -6.92 -37.64
C SER A 398 57.03 -7.01 -38.48
N LYS A 399 55.86 -7.07 -37.84
CA LYS A 399 54.54 -7.14 -38.49
C LYS A 399 53.73 -5.89 -38.27
N PHE A 400 54.37 -4.76 -37.97
CA PHE A 400 53.71 -3.50 -37.73
C PHE A 400 53.07 -2.98 -39.05
N ASP A 401 51.79 -2.70 -38.94
CA ASP A 401 50.98 -2.16 -40.05
C ASP A 401 50.56 -0.74 -39.65
N SER A 402 51.26 0.25 -40.21
CA SER A 402 51.02 1.68 -39.94
C SER A 402 49.58 2.08 -40.24
N PHE A 403 48.98 1.55 -41.30
CA PHE A 403 47.61 1.87 -41.66
C PHE A 403 46.60 1.41 -40.61
N LYS A 404 46.77 0.19 -40.07
CA LYS A 404 45.91 -0.32 -38.96
C LYS A 404 46.12 0.46 -37.67
N ALA A 405 47.36 0.87 -37.37
CA ALA A 405 47.64 1.71 -36.20
C ALA A 405 46.95 3.08 -36.33
N ASP A 406 46.96 3.69 -37.49
CA ASP A 406 46.25 4.94 -37.75
C ASP A 406 44.73 4.79 -37.64
N GLU A 407 44.17 3.70 -38.14
CA GLU A 407 42.76 3.39 -38.03
C GLU A 407 42.34 3.18 -36.57
N GLU A 408 43.16 2.47 -35.76
CA GLU A 408 42.93 2.29 -34.33
C GLU A 408 42.99 3.63 -33.56
N ILE A 409 44.03 4.46 -33.84
CA ILE A 409 44.19 5.76 -33.18
C ILE A 409 42.99 6.66 -33.54
N ARG A 410 42.58 6.72 -34.80
CA ARG A 410 41.40 7.50 -35.23
C ARG A 410 40.12 7.00 -34.52
N SER A 411 39.90 5.71 -34.46
CA SER A 411 38.76 5.15 -33.74
C SER A 411 38.76 5.53 -32.26
N LEU A 412 39.92 5.56 -31.60
CA LEU A 412 40.06 6.03 -30.22
C LEU A 412 39.75 7.52 -30.09
N GLU A 413 40.17 8.35 -31.05
CA GLU A 413 39.86 9.79 -31.07
C GLU A 413 38.36 10.05 -31.23
N GLU A 414 37.69 9.33 -32.12
CA GLU A 414 36.23 9.41 -32.28
C GLU A 414 35.49 9.03 -31.00
N GLN A 415 35.93 7.94 -30.31
CA GLN A 415 35.38 7.53 -29.03
C GLN A 415 35.62 8.55 -27.91
N ILE A 416 36.80 9.16 -27.86
CA ILE A 416 37.14 10.24 -26.90
C ILE A 416 36.20 11.42 -27.11
N GLU A 417 36.09 11.92 -28.36
CA GLU A 417 35.22 13.04 -28.70
C GLU A 417 33.75 12.75 -28.39
N GLU A 418 33.27 11.52 -28.62
CA GLU A 418 31.91 11.13 -28.29
C GLU A 418 31.69 11.17 -26.76
N ASN A 419 32.65 10.63 -25.98
CA ASN A 419 32.56 10.66 -24.52
C ASN A 419 32.60 12.10 -23.97
N GLU A 420 33.45 12.97 -24.51
CA GLU A 420 33.50 14.38 -24.13
C GLU A 420 32.19 15.11 -24.48
N ARG A 421 31.59 14.82 -25.65
CA ARG A 421 30.27 15.36 -26.02
C ARG A 421 29.19 14.89 -25.06
N ASN A 422 29.22 13.60 -24.63
CA ASN A 422 28.28 13.07 -23.69
C ASN A 422 28.44 13.68 -22.29
N LEU A 423 29.68 13.92 -21.82
CA LEU A 423 29.98 14.63 -20.58
C LEU A 423 29.48 16.09 -20.60
N LYS A 424 29.72 16.83 -21.70
CA LYS A 424 29.21 18.20 -21.89
C LYS A 424 27.67 18.25 -21.89
N ASN A 425 27.00 17.19 -22.34
CA ASN A 425 25.55 17.10 -22.47
C ASN A 425 24.98 16.01 -21.55
N LEU A 426 25.47 15.89 -20.32
CA LEU A 426 25.22 14.79 -19.41
C LEU A 426 23.73 14.52 -19.15
N THR A 427 22.90 15.57 -19.02
CA THR A 427 21.45 15.40 -18.84
C THR A 427 20.80 14.74 -20.07
N LYS A 428 21.19 15.12 -21.27
CA LYS A 428 20.68 14.46 -22.50
C LYS A 428 21.14 13.00 -22.59
N TYR A 429 22.37 12.72 -22.14
CA TYR A 429 22.90 11.37 -22.09
C TYR A 429 22.11 10.48 -21.08
N ALA A 430 21.85 10.98 -19.88
CA ALA A 430 21.04 10.27 -18.88
C ALA A 430 19.58 10.05 -19.34
N ILE A 431 18.98 11.02 -20.05
CA ILE A 431 17.64 10.84 -20.65
C ILE A 431 17.67 9.71 -21.69
N ARG A 432 18.70 9.68 -22.54
CA ARG A 432 18.87 8.62 -23.54
C ARG A 432 19.02 7.24 -22.88
N TRP A 433 19.79 7.17 -21.79
CA TRP A 433 19.91 5.96 -20.98
C TRP A 433 18.54 5.40 -20.57
N TYR A 434 17.67 6.22 -19.97
CA TYR A 434 16.32 5.79 -19.58
C TYR A 434 15.46 5.41 -20.80
N GLN A 435 15.56 6.15 -21.91
CA GLN A 435 14.83 5.80 -23.14
C GLN A 435 15.26 4.42 -23.68
N GLU A 436 16.55 4.12 -23.62
CA GLU A 436 17.08 2.81 -24.05
C GLU A 436 16.63 1.68 -23.10
N LEU A 437 16.63 1.92 -21.78
CA LEU A 437 16.06 0.96 -20.83
C LEU A 437 14.59 0.68 -21.11
N GLY A 438 13.79 1.71 -21.35
CA GLY A 438 12.39 1.56 -21.71
C GLY A 438 12.19 0.74 -22.98
N LYS A 439 12.97 1.00 -24.04
CA LYS A 439 12.92 0.22 -25.29
C LYS A 439 13.33 -1.24 -25.11
N LYS A 440 14.40 -1.51 -24.33
CA LYS A 440 14.94 -2.85 -24.15
C LYS A 440 14.07 -3.72 -23.23
N TYR A 441 13.50 -3.14 -22.18
CA TYR A 441 12.90 -3.89 -21.07
C TYR A 441 11.44 -3.53 -20.75
N GLY A 442 10.87 -2.51 -21.41
CA GLY A 442 9.52 -2.02 -21.10
C GLY A 442 8.38 -2.84 -21.70
N LYS A 443 8.65 -3.59 -22.80
CA LYS A 443 7.62 -4.40 -23.46
C LYS A 443 7.10 -5.49 -22.53
N GLY A 444 5.76 -5.61 -22.41
CA GLY A 444 5.09 -6.57 -21.52
C GLY A 444 5.07 -6.14 -20.05
N ARG A 445 5.43 -4.86 -19.77
CA ARG A 445 5.40 -4.26 -18.43
C ARG A 445 4.45 -3.06 -18.39
N GLU A 446 3.35 -3.16 -19.11
CA GLU A 446 2.26 -2.18 -19.08
C GLU A 446 1.60 -2.18 -17.69
N ARG A 447 0.93 -1.07 -17.33
CA ARG A 447 0.18 -0.96 -16.08
C ARG A 447 -0.87 -2.06 -15.97
N LYS A 448 -0.92 -2.71 -14.83
CA LYS A 448 -1.89 -3.77 -14.53
C LYS A 448 -3.06 -3.29 -13.69
N THR A 449 -2.80 -2.38 -12.75
CA THR A 449 -3.81 -1.88 -11.80
C THR A 449 -4.63 -0.77 -12.44
N GLU A 450 -5.95 -0.95 -12.51
CA GLU A 450 -6.88 0.06 -13.01
C GLU A 450 -7.11 1.14 -11.95
N MET A 451 -7.16 2.40 -12.38
CA MET A 451 -7.43 3.54 -11.50
C MET A 451 -8.91 3.88 -11.50
N ALA A 452 -9.52 3.94 -10.32
CA ALA A 452 -10.90 4.39 -10.15
C ALA A 452 -11.09 5.08 -8.80
N SER A 453 -12.08 5.95 -8.69
CA SER A 453 -12.56 6.42 -7.39
C SER A 453 -13.63 5.46 -6.86
N PHE A 454 -13.57 5.14 -5.58
CA PHE A 454 -14.55 4.25 -4.98
C PHE A 454 -15.57 5.04 -4.18
N ASP A 455 -16.85 4.88 -4.54
CA ASP A 455 -17.93 5.27 -3.66
C ASP A 455 -17.84 4.45 -2.35
N ARG A 456 -18.14 5.10 -1.23
CA ARG A 456 -18.25 4.39 0.04
C ARG A 456 -19.45 3.45 -0.05
N VAL A 457 -19.18 2.14 -0.05
CA VAL A 457 -20.24 1.15 0.08
C VAL A 457 -20.88 1.34 1.46
N ASP A 458 -22.15 1.76 1.48
CA ASP A 458 -22.88 1.84 2.74
C ASP A 458 -23.16 0.44 3.25
N ARG A 459 -22.39 0.05 4.28
CA ARG A 459 -22.48 -1.29 4.88
C ARG A 459 -23.87 -1.64 5.36
N THR A 460 -24.69 -0.66 5.70
CA THR A 460 -26.06 -0.88 6.18
C THR A 460 -27.03 -1.19 5.06
N GLN A 461 -26.81 -0.65 3.86
CA GLN A 461 -27.65 -0.89 2.69
C GLN A 461 -27.35 -2.24 1.99
N VAL A 462 -26.13 -2.72 2.12
CA VAL A 462 -25.65 -3.92 1.42
C VAL A 462 -25.84 -5.20 2.24
N ILE A 463 -26.13 -5.08 3.55
CA ILE A 463 -26.39 -6.24 4.40
C ILE A 463 -27.75 -6.80 4.06
N ALA A 464 -27.77 -8.04 3.57
CA ALA A 464 -29.02 -8.77 3.41
C ALA A 464 -29.69 -8.93 4.77
N ALA A 465 -30.89 -8.36 4.94
CA ALA A 465 -31.74 -8.62 6.11
C ALA A 465 -32.13 -10.11 6.12
N THR A 466 -31.32 -10.91 6.83
CA THR A 466 -31.44 -12.37 6.83
C THR A 466 -32.39 -12.87 7.92
N GLU A 467 -32.57 -12.06 8.96
CA GLU A 467 -33.31 -12.43 10.15
C GLU A 467 -34.60 -11.61 10.28
N THR A 468 -35.51 -12.11 11.08
CA THR A 468 -36.71 -11.35 11.47
C THR A 468 -36.59 -11.02 12.94
N LEU A 469 -36.73 -9.74 13.29
CA LEU A 469 -36.76 -9.26 14.66
C LEU A 469 -38.12 -9.59 15.26
N TYR A 470 -38.15 -10.30 16.39
CA TYR A 470 -39.33 -10.60 17.17
C TYR A 470 -39.33 -9.86 18.50
N LEU A 471 -40.50 -9.50 19.02
CA LEU A 471 -40.68 -8.86 20.31
C LEU A 471 -41.54 -9.75 21.24
N ASP A 472 -40.98 -10.17 22.34
CA ASP A 472 -41.73 -10.70 23.49
C ASP A 472 -41.99 -9.54 24.46
N ALA A 473 -43.08 -8.83 24.23
CA ALA A 473 -43.46 -7.66 25.03
C ALA A 473 -43.80 -8.01 26.49
N LYS A 474 -44.24 -9.24 26.75
CA LYS A 474 -44.60 -9.73 28.08
C LYS A 474 -43.39 -9.87 29.00
N ASN A 475 -42.30 -10.45 28.47
CA ASN A 475 -41.07 -10.67 29.20
C ASN A 475 -40.02 -9.59 29.00
N GLY A 476 -40.23 -8.68 28.04
CA GLY A 476 -39.34 -7.54 27.73
C GLY A 476 -38.07 -7.94 26.96
N PHE A 477 -38.18 -8.90 26.05
CA PHE A 477 -37.09 -9.33 25.17
C PHE A 477 -37.38 -9.09 23.70
N ALA A 478 -36.35 -8.80 22.94
CA ALA A 478 -36.40 -8.79 21.49
C ALA A 478 -35.21 -9.57 20.91
N GLY A 479 -35.34 -10.07 19.67
CA GLY A 479 -34.28 -10.81 19.00
C GLY A 479 -34.78 -11.71 17.89
N TYR A 480 -33.86 -12.25 17.09
CA TYR A 480 -34.22 -13.13 15.96
C TYR A 480 -34.47 -14.61 16.42
N GLY A 481 -34.05 -15.00 17.61
CA GLY A 481 -34.30 -16.33 18.18
C GLY A 481 -35.71 -16.52 18.76
N LEU A 482 -36.51 -15.48 18.87
CA LEU A 482 -37.81 -15.50 19.57
C LEU A 482 -39.02 -15.88 18.69
N LYS A 483 -38.82 -16.69 17.65
CA LYS A 483 -39.87 -17.09 16.67
C LYS A 483 -41.12 -17.69 17.31
N LYS A 484 -40.98 -18.37 18.44
CA LYS A 484 -42.11 -19.07 19.12
C LYS A 484 -42.87 -18.17 20.10
N ASP A 485 -42.18 -17.23 20.74
CA ASP A 485 -42.66 -16.47 21.88
C ASP A 485 -42.89 -14.99 21.59
N GLY A 486 -42.45 -14.50 20.41
CA GLY A 486 -42.47 -13.11 20.04
C GLY A 486 -43.31 -12.78 18.82
N GLU A 487 -43.82 -11.56 18.77
CA GLU A 487 -44.48 -11.01 17.58
C GLU A 487 -43.42 -10.50 16.58
N PRO A 488 -43.54 -10.75 15.25
CA PRO A 488 -42.59 -10.25 14.27
C PRO A 488 -42.75 -8.74 14.13
N LEU A 489 -41.63 -8.03 14.19
CA LEU A 489 -41.57 -6.57 14.03
C LEU A 489 -41.11 -6.15 12.64
N ASP A 490 -39.91 -6.55 12.24
CA ASP A 490 -39.29 -6.14 10.98
C ASP A 490 -38.21 -7.13 10.56
N LYS A 491 -37.78 -7.08 9.29
CA LYS A 491 -36.59 -7.81 8.84
C LYS A 491 -35.34 -7.07 9.26
N CYS A 492 -34.36 -7.77 9.82
CA CYS A 492 -33.13 -7.21 10.34
C CYS A 492 -31.91 -8.02 9.96
N SER A 493 -30.76 -7.42 10.15
CA SER A 493 -29.44 -8.03 10.12
C SER A 493 -28.89 -8.15 11.53
N THR A 494 -27.98 -9.10 11.75
CA THR A 494 -27.22 -9.22 13.00
C THR A 494 -26.30 -8.02 13.29
N LEU A 495 -26.14 -7.10 12.34
CA LEU A 495 -25.38 -5.86 12.50
C LEU A 495 -26.23 -4.64 12.86
N ASP A 496 -27.56 -4.74 12.69
CA ASP A 496 -28.48 -3.65 13.02
C ASP A 496 -28.49 -3.35 14.52
N ASP A 497 -28.84 -2.12 14.84
CA ASP A 497 -29.16 -1.70 16.18
C ASP A 497 -30.69 -1.64 16.35
N ILE A 498 -31.17 -1.93 17.54
CA ILE A 498 -32.55 -1.73 17.94
C ILE A 498 -32.65 -0.64 19.00
N ILE A 499 -33.69 0.16 18.92
CA ILE A 499 -34.04 1.13 19.95
C ILE A 499 -35.26 0.65 20.69
N SER A 500 -35.24 0.76 22.01
CA SER A 500 -36.40 0.47 22.86
C SER A 500 -36.78 1.66 23.71
N PHE A 501 -38.09 1.84 23.91
CA PHE A 501 -38.69 2.81 24.81
C PHE A 501 -39.62 2.07 25.76
N THR A 502 -39.50 2.29 27.06
CA THR A 502 -40.28 1.61 28.08
C THR A 502 -41.25 2.54 28.78
N GLN A 503 -42.30 1.96 29.39
CA GLN A 503 -43.39 2.72 30.01
C GLN A 503 -42.94 3.59 31.18
N ASP A 504 -41.85 3.26 31.85
CA ASP A 504 -41.24 4.01 32.94
C ASP A 504 -40.34 5.18 32.46
N GLY A 505 -40.27 5.42 31.15
CA GLY A 505 -39.53 6.54 30.56
C GLY A 505 -38.06 6.27 30.30
N LYS A 506 -37.65 5.02 30.19
CA LYS A 506 -36.30 4.63 29.80
C LYS A 506 -36.19 4.40 28.31
N MET A 507 -35.00 4.64 27.79
CA MET A 507 -34.61 4.39 26.38
C MET A 507 -33.25 3.69 26.36
N ARG A 508 -33.10 2.70 25.47
CA ARG A 508 -31.83 2.04 25.18
C ARG A 508 -31.66 1.81 23.69
N VAL A 509 -30.40 1.83 23.24
CA VAL A 509 -30.01 1.34 21.91
C VAL A 509 -29.07 0.15 22.10
N MET A 510 -29.40 -0.97 21.48
CA MET A 510 -28.69 -2.24 21.64
C MET A 510 -28.48 -2.88 20.27
N LYS A 511 -27.49 -3.76 20.17
CA LYS A 511 -27.29 -4.54 18.96
C LYS A 511 -28.35 -5.64 18.84
N VAL A 512 -28.81 -5.91 17.62
CA VAL A 512 -29.64 -7.09 17.33
C VAL A 512 -28.87 -8.35 17.72
N ALA A 513 -29.51 -9.23 18.48
CA ALA A 513 -28.98 -10.50 18.94
C ALA A 513 -30.05 -11.57 18.87
N GLU A 514 -29.68 -12.83 19.15
CA GLU A 514 -30.65 -13.95 19.26
C GLU A 514 -31.74 -13.67 20.29
N LYS A 515 -31.36 -13.10 21.43
CA LYS A 515 -32.25 -12.64 22.50
C LYS A 515 -31.57 -11.52 23.29
N VAL A 516 -32.19 -10.34 23.37
CA VAL A 516 -31.69 -9.20 24.15
C VAL A 516 -32.79 -8.58 24.98
N PHE A 517 -32.48 -8.17 26.20
CA PHE A 517 -33.43 -7.54 27.10
C PHE A 517 -33.64 -6.07 26.71
N VAL A 518 -34.86 -5.72 26.30
CA VAL A 518 -35.26 -4.38 25.83
C VAL A 518 -35.97 -3.55 26.88
N GLY A 519 -36.11 -4.07 28.08
CA GLY A 519 -36.79 -3.42 29.20
C GLY A 519 -38.20 -4.00 29.45
N GLN A 520 -38.70 -3.80 30.67
CA GLN A 520 -40.05 -4.23 31.01
C GLN A 520 -41.12 -3.29 30.43
N LYS A 521 -42.25 -3.83 29.97
CA LYS A 521 -43.36 -3.10 29.40
C LYS A 521 -42.87 -2.13 28.26
N PRO A 522 -42.25 -2.66 27.22
CA PRO A 522 -41.80 -1.85 26.12
C PRO A 522 -43.00 -1.20 25.42
N LEU A 523 -42.93 0.10 25.21
CA LEU A 523 -43.93 0.88 24.45
C LEU A 523 -43.64 0.81 22.94
N ARG A 524 -42.37 0.78 22.59
CA ARG A 524 -41.91 0.62 21.23
C ARG A 524 -40.54 -0.04 21.20
N VAL A 525 -40.37 -0.96 20.27
CA VAL A 525 -39.08 -1.52 19.84
C VAL A 525 -39.04 -1.41 18.33
N ALA A 526 -37.95 -0.91 17.76
CA ALA A 526 -37.79 -0.76 16.31
C ALA A 526 -36.29 -0.84 15.95
N LEU A 527 -35.98 -1.03 14.67
CA LEU A 527 -34.63 -0.85 14.15
C LEU A 527 -34.22 0.61 14.33
N PHE A 528 -32.96 0.81 14.76
CA PHE A 528 -32.39 2.13 14.95
C PHE A 528 -31.38 2.45 13.85
N ARG A 529 -31.66 3.47 13.05
CA ARG A 529 -30.79 3.99 12.02
C ARG A 529 -30.34 5.39 12.41
N LYS A 530 -29.01 5.61 12.43
CA LYS A 530 -28.42 6.86 12.90
C LYS A 530 -28.68 8.06 11.99
N ASP A 531 -28.97 7.80 10.74
CA ASP A 531 -29.24 8.72 9.66
C ASP A 531 -30.72 9.09 9.52
N GLU A 532 -31.62 8.40 10.23
CA GLU A 532 -33.04 8.76 10.31
C GLU A 532 -33.31 9.71 11.47
N GLU A 533 -33.63 10.97 11.15
CA GLU A 533 -34.05 11.97 12.15
C GLU A 533 -35.54 11.83 12.48
N LEU A 534 -35.89 10.88 13.34
CA LEU A 534 -37.27 10.69 13.80
C LEU A 534 -37.58 11.61 14.97
N ILE A 535 -38.82 12.14 14.99
CA ILE A 535 -39.34 12.96 16.07
C ILE A 535 -40.29 12.13 16.92
N TYR A 536 -40.07 12.17 18.21
CA TYR A 536 -40.84 11.44 19.20
C TYR A 536 -41.68 12.42 20.00
N SER A 537 -43.00 12.14 20.11
CA SER A 537 -43.95 12.89 20.93
C SER A 537 -44.40 12.06 22.10
N MET A 538 -44.34 12.60 23.31
CA MET A 538 -44.78 11.87 24.50
C MET A 538 -45.46 12.74 25.54
N ILE A 539 -46.40 12.13 26.27
CA ILE A 539 -46.99 12.67 27.51
C ILE A 539 -46.69 11.71 28.64
N TYR A 540 -46.15 12.22 29.74
CA TYR A 540 -45.78 11.40 30.90
C TYR A 540 -46.20 12.04 32.20
N ARG A 541 -46.47 11.23 33.21
CA ARG A 541 -46.65 11.60 34.61
C ARG A 541 -45.30 11.48 35.33
N ASP A 542 -44.84 12.56 36.00
CA ASP A 542 -43.56 12.59 36.69
C ASP A 542 -43.72 12.13 38.16
N GLY A 543 -43.43 10.84 38.38
CA GLY A 543 -43.61 10.20 39.68
C GLY A 543 -45.04 9.59 39.87
N LYS A 544 -45.28 8.99 41.07
CA LYS A 544 -46.52 8.23 41.34
C LYS A 544 -47.78 9.11 41.39
N GLU A 545 -47.65 10.36 41.85
CA GLU A 545 -48.71 11.33 42.00
C GLU A 545 -48.35 12.69 41.44
N GLY A 546 -47.32 12.76 40.60
CA GLY A 546 -46.77 13.99 40.08
C GLY A 546 -47.55 14.62 38.95
N PRO A 547 -47.18 15.83 38.49
CA PRO A 547 -47.76 16.53 37.36
C PRO A 547 -47.48 15.79 36.06
N TYR A 548 -48.28 16.16 35.03
CA TYR A 548 -48.17 15.62 33.66
C TYR A 548 -47.43 16.61 32.76
N PHE A 549 -46.50 16.08 31.99
CA PHE A 549 -45.71 16.85 31.04
C PHE A 549 -45.82 16.27 29.63
N ALA A 550 -45.71 17.15 28.62
CA ALA A 550 -45.60 16.81 27.23
C ALA A 550 -44.29 17.31 26.65
N LYS A 551 -43.72 16.55 25.71
CA LYS A 551 -42.56 17.00 24.94
C LYS A 551 -42.52 16.35 23.56
N ARG A 552 -41.91 17.06 22.61
CA ARG A 552 -41.36 16.52 21.38
C ARG A 552 -39.84 16.47 21.50
N PHE A 553 -39.22 15.41 20.98
CA PHE A 553 -37.75 15.27 21.08
C PHE A 553 -37.18 14.41 19.97
N THR A 554 -35.89 14.58 19.68
CA THR A 554 -35.10 13.71 18.82
C THR A 554 -34.10 12.90 19.64
N VAL A 555 -33.73 11.74 19.09
CA VAL A 555 -32.70 10.86 19.67
C VAL A 555 -31.37 11.19 19.02
N GLY A 556 -30.65 12.19 19.54
CA GLY A 556 -29.27 12.50 19.13
C GLY A 556 -28.26 11.49 19.65
N GLY A 557 -26.97 11.68 19.43
CA GLY A 557 -25.85 10.77 19.74
C GLY A 557 -26.04 9.83 20.93
N VAL A 558 -26.09 8.52 20.66
CA VAL A 558 -26.34 7.47 21.65
C VAL A 558 -25.14 6.53 21.75
N THR A 559 -24.90 6.01 22.94
CA THR A 559 -23.94 4.94 23.20
C THR A 559 -24.74 3.64 23.35
N ARG A 560 -24.30 2.56 22.67
CA ARG A 560 -24.91 1.22 22.79
C ARG A 560 -24.89 0.76 24.24
N ASP A 561 -25.93 0.03 24.62
CA ASP A 561 -26.15 -0.63 25.92
C ASP A 561 -26.25 0.35 27.10
N LYS A 562 -26.22 1.65 26.85
CA LYS A 562 -26.44 2.67 27.86
C LYS A 562 -27.93 2.99 27.99
N GLU A 563 -28.43 3.01 29.23
CA GLU A 563 -29.79 3.44 29.55
C GLU A 563 -29.85 4.96 29.68
N TYR A 564 -30.87 5.54 29.09
CA TYR A 564 -31.15 6.97 29.11
C TYR A 564 -32.52 7.24 29.70
N ASP A 565 -32.59 8.18 30.64
CA ASP A 565 -33.85 8.72 31.15
C ASP A 565 -34.42 9.76 30.21
N LEU A 566 -35.65 9.53 29.75
CA LEU A 566 -36.42 10.51 28.94
C LEU A 566 -37.18 11.52 29.80
N THR A 567 -37.23 11.29 31.10
CA THR A 567 -37.93 12.10 32.11
C THR A 567 -36.96 12.53 33.20
N LYS A 568 -37.45 13.01 34.34
CA LYS A 568 -36.58 13.32 35.49
C LYS A 568 -36.19 12.10 36.32
N GLY A 569 -36.59 10.88 35.87
CA GLY A 569 -36.24 9.60 36.52
C GLY A 569 -36.86 9.41 37.89
N ARG A 570 -37.93 10.12 38.26
CA ARG A 570 -38.63 9.93 39.54
C ARG A 570 -39.30 8.56 39.64
N PRO A 571 -39.19 7.83 40.75
CA PRO A 571 -39.86 6.57 40.91
C PRO A 571 -41.38 6.67 40.72
N GLY A 572 -41.96 5.75 39.93
CA GLY A 572 -43.38 5.73 39.59
C GLY A 572 -43.75 6.65 38.40
N THR A 573 -42.79 7.23 37.71
CA THR A 573 -43.01 7.91 36.42
C THR A 573 -43.60 6.94 35.40
N ARG A 574 -44.54 7.42 34.62
CA ARG A 574 -45.23 6.62 33.60
C ARG A 574 -45.55 7.42 32.37
N ILE A 575 -45.13 6.90 31.18
CA ILE A 575 -45.55 7.42 29.88
C ILE A 575 -47.00 6.95 29.64
N LEU A 576 -47.84 7.90 29.24
CA LEU A 576 -49.26 7.69 28.98
C LEU A 576 -49.58 7.79 27.48
N TYR A 577 -48.77 8.51 26.74
CA TYR A 577 -48.88 8.66 25.30
C TYR A 577 -47.46 8.67 24.68
N PHE A 578 -47.33 7.94 23.56
CA PHE A 578 -46.05 7.90 22.83
C PHE A 578 -46.35 7.76 21.33
N ALA A 579 -45.73 8.59 20.49
CA ALA A 579 -45.89 8.55 19.05
C ALA A 579 -44.55 8.89 18.37
N VAL A 580 -44.39 8.44 17.13
CA VAL A 580 -43.19 8.63 16.30
C VAL A 580 -43.62 9.24 14.97
N HIS A 581 -42.89 10.21 14.50
CA HIS A 581 -43.15 10.98 13.30
C HIS A 581 -41.89 11.08 12.44
N ARG A 582 -42.08 11.12 11.12
CA ARG A 582 -40.97 11.27 10.17
C ARG A 582 -40.57 12.73 9.93
N THR A 583 -41.52 13.64 10.09
CA THR A 583 -41.29 15.07 9.88
C THR A 583 -41.77 15.91 11.07
N GLU A 584 -41.28 17.17 11.16
CA GLU A 584 -41.70 18.10 12.19
C GLU A 584 -43.16 18.52 12.02
N GLU A 585 -43.63 18.65 10.77
CA GLU A 585 -44.99 19.00 10.45
C GLU A 585 -45.97 17.91 10.91
N GLU A 586 -45.66 16.64 10.67
CA GLU A 586 -46.46 15.51 11.19
C GLU A 586 -46.58 15.52 12.70
N SER A 587 -45.45 15.76 13.39
CA SER A 587 -45.40 15.83 14.84
C SER A 587 -46.16 17.05 15.37
N ALA A 588 -46.07 18.20 14.71
CA ALA A 588 -46.77 19.44 15.10
C ALA A 588 -48.27 19.36 14.85
N ALA A 589 -48.71 18.76 13.75
CA ALA A 589 -50.15 18.62 13.41
C ALA A 589 -50.95 17.74 14.37
N GLN A 590 -50.27 17.07 15.31
CA GLN A 590 -50.93 16.14 16.23
C GLN A 590 -51.66 16.87 17.35
N MET A 591 -52.96 16.58 17.49
CA MET A 591 -53.85 17.12 18.52
C MET A 591 -54.41 16.01 19.39
N LEU A 592 -54.32 16.18 20.68
CA LEU A 592 -54.81 15.24 21.70
C LEU A 592 -55.84 15.87 22.62
N LEU A 593 -56.80 15.11 23.11
CA LEU A 593 -57.74 15.49 24.15
C LEU A 593 -57.34 14.77 25.46
N VAL A 594 -56.94 15.56 26.44
CA VAL A 594 -56.54 15.05 27.75
C VAL A 594 -57.76 15.13 28.66
N HIS A 595 -58.35 13.99 28.98
CA HIS A 595 -59.49 13.86 29.89
C HIS A 595 -58.98 13.82 31.34
N LEU A 596 -59.51 14.71 32.16
CA LEU A 596 -59.14 14.82 33.57
C LEU A 596 -60.17 14.09 34.45
N LYS A 597 -59.74 13.51 35.53
CA LYS A 597 -60.67 12.95 36.53
C LYS A 597 -61.42 14.09 37.22
N PRO A 598 -62.75 13.97 37.39
CA PRO A 598 -63.57 14.97 38.07
C PRO A 598 -63.07 15.26 39.46
N GLN A 599 -62.93 16.54 39.81
CA GLN A 599 -62.59 17.04 41.15
C GLN A 599 -63.52 18.18 41.51
N LEU A 600 -63.74 18.41 42.82
CA LEU A 600 -64.60 19.52 43.31
C LEU A 600 -64.09 20.85 42.75
N ARG A 601 -64.98 21.65 42.14
CA ARG A 601 -64.78 22.97 41.51
C ARG A 601 -64.08 22.93 40.14
N MET A 602 -63.98 21.80 39.46
CA MET A 602 -63.42 21.69 38.11
C MET A 602 -64.54 21.88 37.06
N ARG A 603 -64.44 22.92 36.21
CA ARG A 603 -65.44 23.23 35.18
C ARG A 603 -65.15 22.50 33.87
N ASN A 604 -63.87 22.43 33.43
CA ASN A 604 -63.45 21.82 32.21
C ASN A 604 -62.73 20.50 32.47
N LEU A 605 -63.31 19.39 32.04
CA LEU A 605 -62.77 18.01 32.20
C LEU A 605 -61.96 17.54 31.01
N ILE A 606 -61.98 18.28 29.87
CA ILE A 606 -61.24 17.95 28.68
C ILE A 606 -60.34 19.11 28.36
N ARG A 607 -59.04 18.82 28.23
CA ARG A 607 -58.03 19.80 27.85
C ARG A 607 -57.47 19.44 26.48
N PRO A 608 -57.71 20.23 25.43
CA PRO A 608 -57.03 20.05 24.17
C PRO A 608 -55.56 20.36 24.31
N LEU A 609 -54.71 19.58 23.64
CA LEU A 609 -53.27 19.73 23.62
C LEU A 609 -52.78 19.61 22.18
N HIS A 610 -52.22 20.67 21.68
CA HIS A 610 -51.66 20.73 20.34
C HIS A 610 -50.13 20.65 20.42
N PHE A 611 -49.53 19.65 19.76
CA PHE A 611 -48.10 19.47 19.82
C PHE A 611 -47.30 20.58 19.10
N ALA A 612 -47.92 21.37 18.22
CA ALA A 612 -47.32 22.59 17.65
C ALA A 612 -46.85 23.60 18.69
N GLU A 613 -47.48 23.61 19.91
CA GLU A 613 -47.14 24.51 21.01
C GLU A 613 -45.77 24.13 21.66
N PHE A 614 -45.23 22.98 21.36
CA PHE A 614 -44.00 22.47 21.95
C PHE A 614 -42.88 22.36 20.93
N GLY A 615 -41.81 23.11 21.08
CA GLY A 615 -40.62 22.97 20.23
C GLY A 615 -39.95 21.57 20.39
N VAL A 616 -39.31 21.12 19.34
CA VAL A 616 -38.53 19.88 19.36
C VAL A 616 -37.27 20.09 20.18
N LYS A 617 -37.03 19.22 21.18
CA LYS A 617 -35.90 19.31 22.14
C LYS A 617 -35.01 18.07 22.05
N GLY A 618 -33.86 18.10 22.71
CA GLY A 618 -33.05 16.91 22.91
C GLY A 618 -33.71 15.94 23.90
N ARG A 619 -33.38 14.64 23.80
CA ARG A 619 -33.99 13.53 24.61
C ARG A 619 -33.97 13.77 26.11
N SER A 620 -32.92 14.41 26.67
CA SER A 620 -32.76 14.67 28.10
C SER A 620 -33.50 15.91 28.60
N ALA A 621 -34.09 16.72 27.71
CA ALA A 621 -34.80 17.91 28.08
C ALA A 621 -36.11 17.60 28.83
N SER A 622 -36.44 18.42 29.85
CA SER A 622 -37.70 18.32 30.56
C SER A 622 -38.89 18.67 29.64
N GLY A 623 -40.01 17.99 29.82
CA GLY A 623 -41.26 18.31 29.14
C GLY A 623 -41.87 19.65 29.65
N ASN A 624 -42.82 20.17 28.90
CA ASN A 624 -43.65 21.30 29.28
C ASN A 624 -44.82 20.80 30.14
N LEU A 625 -45.18 21.56 31.15
CA LEU A 625 -46.29 21.20 32.06
C LEU A 625 -47.63 21.22 31.31
N VAL A 626 -48.33 20.07 31.32
CA VAL A 626 -49.67 19.94 30.77
C VAL A 626 -50.74 20.22 31.85
N THR A 627 -50.67 19.46 32.93
CA THR A 627 -51.61 19.62 34.05
C THR A 627 -51.07 19.04 35.37
N LYS A 628 -51.53 19.59 36.49
CA LYS A 628 -51.27 19.03 37.83
C LYS A 628 -52.40 18.11 38.27
N HIS A 629 -53.53 18.11 37.53
CA HIS A 629 -54.72 17.29 37.87
C HIS A 629 -54.57 15.88 37.32
N MET A 630 -55.25 14.95 37.96
CA MET A 630 -55.23 13.56 37.56
C MET A 630 -55.85 13.34 36.17
N VAL A 631 -55.06 12.74 35.28
CA VAL A 631 -55.52 12.39 33.90
C VAL A 631 -56.20 11.03 33.96
N GLU A 632 -57.38 10.94 33.38
CA GLU A 632 -58.16 9.71 33.25
C GLU A 632 -57.75 8.94 32.00
N LYS A 633 -57.76 9.61 30.84
CA LYS A 633 -57.36 9.07 29.53
C LYS A 633 -56.86 10.15 28.59
N ILE A 634 -56.07 9.76 27.58
CA ILE A 634 -55.61 10.61 26.48
C ILE A 634 -56.07 9.98 25.18
N VAL A 635 -56.79 10.74 24.35
CA VAL A 635 -57.27 10.29 23.04
C VAL A 635 -56.86 11.25 21.96
N ARG A 636 -56.73 10.76 20.72
CA ARG A 636 -56.52 11.66 19.57
C ARG A 636 -57.79 12.47 19.33
N ALA A 637 -57.64 13.77 19.06
CA ALA A 637 -58.76 14.59 18.63
C ALA A 637 -59.29 14.11 17.27
N PRO A 638 -60.62 14.08 17.07
CA PRO A 638 -61.19 13.89 15.74
C PRO A 638 -60.62 14.90 14.73
N LYS A 639 -60.58 14.54 13.45
CA LYS A 639 -60.02 15.44 12.40
C LYS A 639 -60.74 16.79 12.32
N ASP A 640 -62.03 16.80 12.66
CA ASP A 640 -62.91 17.97 12.59
C ASP A 640 -63.10 18.65 13.96
N TYR A 641 -62.24 18.37 14.92
CA TYR A 641 -62.33 18.95 16.25
C TYR A 641 -61.91 20.42 16.23
N ASP A 642 -62.91 21.30 16.56
CA ASP A 642 -62.68 22.73 16.74
C ASP A 642 -62.44 23.03 18.23
N PRO A 643 -61.24 23.48 18.63
CA PRO A 643 -60.90 23.76 20.00
C PRO A 643 -61.69 24.99 20.57
N THR A 644 -62.31 25.81 19.71
CA THR A 644 -63.06 26.99 20.12
C THR A 644 -64.52 26.67 20.51
N LEU A 645 -65.06 25.51 20.13
CA LEU A 645 -66.41 25.07 20.43
C LEU A 645 -66.55 24.34 21.80
N GLY A 646 -65.46 24.17 22.53
CA GLY A 646 -65.45 23.44 23.81
C GLY A 646 -64.92 24.25 25.01
N ALA A 647 -64.88 25.57 24.96
CA ALA A 647 -64.43 26.45 26.04
C ALA A 647 -65.57 26.87 26.98
#